data_cd510f2eac7bab9b45dbbfa2ec53d633
#
_entry.id   cd510f2eac7bab9b45dbbfa2ec53d633
#
_cell.length_a   1.000
_cell.length_b   1.000
_cell.length_c   1.000
_cell.angle_alpha   90.00
_cell.angle_beta   90.00
_cell.angle_gamma   90.00
#
_symmetry.space_group_name_H-M   'P 1'
#
loop_
_entity.id
_entity.type
_entity.pdbx_description
1 polymer ?
#
loop_
_entity_poly.entity_id
_entity_poly.type
_entity_poly.pdbx_seq_one_letter_code
_entity_poly.pdbx_strand_id
1 'polypeptide(L)'
;MNFQVSSEYSPKGDQPQAIQKLAQGVVDGEKYQTLLGVTGSGKTFTVANVIQEVQRPTLVLAHNKTLAAQLYSEFKQFFPNNAVEYFVSYYDYYQPEAFMPVTGVFIEKDLSINEELEKMRLSTTSSLLSGRRDILVVASVSCLYGIGNPVEFKKNVIEIARDQVISRTKLLHSLVQSLYARTEADFNPGTFRIKGDTVEVYPSYADDAYRIHFFGDEIEEIEAFDAKTSQVIEKFKRLTIYPANMFVTSPEVLQGAIWEIQQDLVKQVDYFKEIGKHLEAKRLEERTNFDLEMIRELGYCSGIENYSRYLDGRQAGTRPFCLLDYFPSDFLMVVDESHVTVSQVHAMYGGDRSRKENLVEYGFRLPAAMDNRPLKFEEFEALQNQVIYVSATPADYELQKSDGIYVEQIIRPTGLLDPIIEVRPSLNQIDDLIEEIQVRCELDERVLVTTLTKRMAEELAKYLTKVGVRCRYIHSEVDTLERIEIMQDLRKGIFDVLIGVNLLREGLDLPEVSLVAILDADKEGFLRNHRSLTQTIGRAARNLNGKAILYADKMTGSMQKTIDETNYRRTKQINFNTENNITPQALNKKIDSAFTKNPLVEYELGHTLSVAAEPETAYMSKTDLEKLIREKRKSMEKAAKELDFMQAAKLRDDIKKLQEQLP
;
A
#
# COMPACT_ATOMS: atom_id res chain seq x y z
N MET A 1 4.35 -11.08 -25.61
CA MET A 1 5.24 -9.91 -25.86
C MET A 1 6.45 -10.04 -24.97
N ASN A 2 7.56 -9.40 -25.31
CA ASN A 2 8.73 -9.31 -24.43
C ASN A 2 8.72 -7.97 -23.71
N PHE A 3 9.32 -7.92 -22.52
CA PHE A 3 9.58 -6.66 -21.85
C PHE A 3 10.54 -5.78 -22.66
N GLN A 4 10.17 -4.52 -22.82
CA GLN A 4 11.00 -3.55 -23.53
C GLN A 4 10.94 -2.21 -22.79
N VAL A 5 12.09 -1.80 -22.27
CA VAL A 5 12.23 -0.51 -21.57
C VAL A 5 12.17 0.63 -22.60
N SER A 6 11.26 1.57 -22.37
CA SER A 6 11.17 2.84 -23.07
C SER A 6 11.71 3.94 -22.16
N SER A 7 12.86 4.53 -22.49
CA SER A 7 13.46 5.56 -21.68
C SER A 7 14.37 6.46 -22.53
N GLU A 8 14.37 7.77 -22.22
CA GLU A 8 15.33 8.73 -22.76
C GLU A 8 16.71 8.60 -22.09
N TYR A 9 16.78 7.83 -20.99
CA TYR A 9 18.03 7.65 -20.22
C TYR A 9 18.70 6.33 -20.61
N SER A 10 20.05 6.36 -20.59
CA SER A 10 20.89 5.16 -20.66
C SER A 10 21.51 4.87 -19.29
N PRO A 11 21.80 3.60 -18.96
CA PRO A 11 22.48 3.25 -17.72
C PRO A 11 23.83 3.94 -17.57
N LYS A 12 24.07 4.56 -16.40
CA LYS A 12 25.30 5.32 -16.08
C LYS A 12 25.83 4.94 -14.70
N GLY A 13 27.11 5.28 -14.45
CA GLY A 13 27.76 5.00 -13.18
C GLY A 13 27.87 3.52 -12.87
N ASP A 14 27.39 3.10 -11.72
CA ASP A 14 27.36 1.70 -11.29
C ASP A 14 26.22 0.87 -11.95
N GLN A 15 25.25 1.53 -12.60
CA GLN A 15 24.04 0.86 -13.14
C GLN A 15 24.36 -0.25 -14.17
N PRO A 16 25.24 -0.04 -15.20
CA PRO A 16 25.53 -1.09 -16.17
C PRO A 16 26.07 -2.36 -15.51
N GLN A 17 26.99 -2.21 -14.56
CA GLN A 17 27.57 -3.35 -13.85
C GLN A 17 26.55 -4.01 -12.93
N ALA A 18 25.69 -3.22 -12.26
CA ALA A 18 24.63 -3.74 -11.40
C ALA A 18 23.59 -4.54 -12.20
N ILE A 19 23.15 -4.03 -13.35
CA ILE A 19 22.23 -4.72 -14.26
C ILE A 19 22.83 -6.06 -14.70
N GLN A 20 24.07 -6.04 -15.19
CA GLN A 20 24.75 -7.25 -15.66
C GLN A 20 24.88 -8.30 -14.55
N LYS A 21 25.33 -7.92 -13.36
CA LYS A 21 25.52 -8.85 -12.23
C LYS A 21 24.20 -9.47 -11.79
N LEU A 22 23.17 -8.64 -11.58
CA LEU A 22 21.86 -9.11 -11.14
C LEU A 22 21.19 -10.00 -12.18
N ALA A 23 21.23 -9.61 -13.46
CA ALA A 23 20.66 -10.43 -14.53
C ALA A 23 21.39 -11.77 -14.66
N GLN A 24 22.73 -11.77 -14.59
CA GLN A 24 23.54 -12.98 -14.63
C GLN A 24 23.21 -13.90 -13.45
N GLY A 25 23.12 -13.36 -12.20
CA GLY A 25 22.73 -14.16 -11.04
C GLY A 25 21.35 -14.80 -11.18
N VAL A 26 20.38 -14.11 -11.81
CA VAL A 26 19.07 -14.71 -12.13
C VAL A 26 19.22 -15.86 -13.14
N VAL A 27 20.07 -15.70 -14.18
CA VAL A 27 20.33 -16.74 -15.18
C VAL A 27 21.05 -17.93 -14.56
N ASP A 28 22.00 -17.69 -13.67
CA ASP A 28 22.79 -18.72 -12.97
C ASP A 28 21.97 -19.46 -11.89
N GLY A 29 20.73 -19.00 -11.61
CA GLY A 29 19.83 -19.64 -10.66
C GLY A 29 20.06 -19.23 -9.21
N GLU A 30 20.77 -18.13 -8.94
CA GLU A 30 20.91 -17.59 -7.59
C GLU A 30 19.54 -17.28 -7.00
N LYS A 31 19.22 -17.88 -5.85
CA LYS A 31 17.91 -17.73 -5.24
C LYS A 31 17.72 -16.33 -4.62
N TYR A 32 18.76 -15.77 -4.04
CA TYR A 32 18.72 -14.52 -3.34
C TYR A 32 19.86 -13.61 -3.75
N GLN A 33 19.56 -12.39 -4.11
CA GLN A 33 20.53 -11.35 -4.45
C GLN A 33 20.19 -10.07 -3.70
N THR A 34 21.18 -9.25 -3.38
CA THR A 34 20.98 -7.97 -2.70
C THR A 34 21.58 -6.82 -3.52
N LEU A 35 20.74 -5.84 -3.86
CA LEU A 35 21.16 -4.55 -4.44
C LEU A 35 21.23 -3.49 -3.35
N LEU A 36 22.45 -3.09 -2.98
CA LEU A 36 22.70 -1.93 -2.13
C LEU A 36 22.69 -0.69 -3.01
N GLY A 37 21.57 0.00 -3.06
CA GLY A 37 21.39 1.18 -3.91
C GLY A 37 21.04 2.42 -3.10
N VAL A 38 21.90 3.44 -3.12
CA VAL A 38 21.64 4.69 -2.39
C VAL A 38 20.45 5.47 -2.97
N THR A 39 19.88 6.36 -2.19
CA THR A 39 18.80 7.24 -2.64
C THR A 39 19.28 8.10 -3.82
N GLY A 40 18.50 8.12 -4.91
CA GLY A 40 18.83 8.89 -6.11
C GLY A 40 19.82 8.21 -7.08
N SER A 41 20.24 6.97 -6.83
CA SER A 41 21.09 6.22 -7.78
C SER A 41 20.32 5.62 -8.97
N GLY A 42 18.99 5.70 -8.99
CA GLY A 42 18.14 5.14 -10.06
C GLY A 42 17.89 3.65 -9.92
N LYS A 43 17.65 3.15 -8.70
CA LYS A 43 17.35 1.73 -8.41
C LYS A 43 16.22 1.17 -9.27
N THR A 44 15.09 1.91 -9.39
CA THR A 44 13.94 1.49 -10.20
C THR A 44 14.31 1.28 -11.67
N PHE A 45 15.13 2.18 -12.23
CA PHE A 45 15.61 2.07 -13.60
C PHE A 45 16.54 0.85 -13.78
N THR A 46 17.41 0.58 -12.80
CA THR A 46 18.25 -0.62 -12.80
C THR A 46 17.41 -1.89 -12.79
N VAL A 47 16.39 -1.97 -11.89
CA VAL A 47 15.46 -3.09 -11.80
C VAL A 47 14.69 -3.26 -13.12
N ALA A 48 14.22 -2.17 -13.74
CA ALA A 48 13.53 -2.25 -15.05
C ALA A 48 14.42 -2.86 -16.12
N ASN A 49 15.70 -2.50 -16.18
CA ASN A 49 16.65 -3.09 -17.14
C ASN A 49 16.94 -4.56 -16.81
N VAL A 50 17.06 -4.96 -15.54
CA VAL A 50 17.18 -6.37 -15.15
C VAL A 50 15.96 -7.17 -15.61
N ILE A 51 14.74 -6.67 -15.42
CA ILE A 51 13.50 -7.31 -15.89
C ILE A 51 13.52 -7.49 -17.41
N GLN A 52 13.95 -6.48 -18.15
CA GLN A 52 14.11 -6.56 -19.60
C GLN A 52 15.11 -7.63 -20.01
N GLU A 53 16.26 -7.75 -19.31
CA GLU A 53 17.27 -8.76 -19.65
C GLU A 53 16.79 -10.20 -19.35
N VAL A 54 16.10 -10.42 -18.23
CA VAL A 54 15.69 -11.75 -17.78
C VAL A 54 14.36 -12.23 -18.36
N GLN A 55 13.50 -11.34 -18.84
CA GLN A 55 12.24 -11.64 -19.52
C GLN A 55 11.30 -12.55 -18.69
N ARG A 56 11.17 -12.33 -17.38
CA ARG A 56 10.31 -13.13 -16.50
C ARG A 56 9.17 -12.31 -15.92
N PRO A 57 7.98 -12.91 -15.71
CA PRO A 57 6.93 -12.28 -14.89
C PRO A 57 7.51 -11.85 -13.56
N THR A 58 7.24 -10.62 -13.17
CA THR A 58 7.90 -10.00 -12.00
C THR A 58 6.89 -9.45 -11.01
N LEU A 59 7.11 -9.74 -9.72
CA LEU A 59 6.43 -9.09 -8.59
C LEU A 59 7.37 -8.10 -7.92
N VAL A 60 6.98 -6.85 -7.86
CA VAL A 60 7.66 -5.80 -7.08
C VAL A 60 6.87 -5.56 -5.80
N LEU A 61 7.46 -5.90 -4.66
CA LEU A 61 6.82 -5.80 -3.35
C LEU A 61 7.30 -4.57 -2.59
N ALA A 62 6.37 -3.69 -2.21
CA ALA A 62 6.61 -2.49 -1.43
C ALA A 62 5.93 -2.58 -0.05
N HIS A 63 6.46 -1.87 0.94
CA HIS A 63 5.94 -1.93 2.31
C HIS A 63 4.63 -1.15 2.53
N ASN A 64 4.29 -0.18 1.68
CA ASN A 64 3.05 0.58 1.79
C ASN A 64 2.46 0.95 0.42
N LYS A 65 1.19 1.44 0.42
CA LYS A 65 0.46 1.84 -0.80
C LYS A 65 1.16 2.99 -1.54
N THR A 66 1.64 4.01 -0.83
CA THR A 66 2.23 5.22 -1.43
C THR A 66 3.50 4.89 -2.23
N LEU A 67 4.39 4.08 -1.66
CA LEU A 67 5.58 3.61 -2.37
C LEU A 67 5.21 2.72 -3.55
N ALA A 68 4.23 1.83 -3.37
CA ALA A 68 3.73 0.99 -4.46
C ALA A 68 3.15 1.83 -5.61
N ALA A 69 2.38 2.90 -5.32
CA ALA A 69 1.85 3.80 -6.34
C ALA A 69 2.95 4.55 -7.12
N GLN A 70 3.99 5.00 -6.41
CA GLN A 70 5.14 5.62 -7.03
C GLN A 70 5.87 4.64 -7.97
N LEU A 71 6.17 3.44 -7.49
CA LEU A 71 6.85 2.40 -8.29
C LEU A 71 5.99 1.99 -9.50
N TYR A 72 4.68 1.83 -9.32
CA TYR A 72 3.75 1.54 -10.41
C TYR A 72 3.82 2.61 -11.51
N SER A 73 3.78 3.89 -11.13
CA SER A 73 3.89 5.01 -12.08
C SER A 73 5.23 5.01 -12.83
N GLU A 74 6.35 4.78 -12.11
CA GLU A 74 7.67 4.70 -12.72
C GLU A 74 7.78 3.51 -13.68
N PHE A 75 7.35 2.30 -13.29
CA PHE A 75 7.38 1.13 -14.15
C PHE A 75 6.43 1.24 -15.35
N LYS A 76 5.26 1.87 -15.19
CA LYS A 76 4.34 2.12 -16.30
C LYS A 76 4.96 3.04 -17.37
N GLN A 77 5.78 4.00 -16.95
CA GLN A 77 6.55 4.83 -17.88
C GLN A 77 7.67 4.05 -18.58
N PHE A 78 8.37 3.16 -17.85
CA PHE A 78 9.41 2.33 -18.44
C PHE A 78 8.87 1.23 -19.36
N PHE A 79 7.68 0.72 -19.12
CA PHE A 79 7.05 -0.37 -19.84
C PHE A 79 5.65 0.01 -20.38
N PRO A 80 5.55 1.01 -21.27
CA PRO A 80 4.24 1.52 -21.73
C PRO A 80 3.43 0.50 -22.51
N ASN A 81 4.08 -0.49 -23.12
CA ASN A 81 3.45 -1.51 -23.99
C ASN A 81 3.29 -2.88 -23.30
N ASN A 82 3.76 -3.04 -22.08
CA ASN A 82 3.67 -4.28 -21.31
C ASN A 82 2.60 -4.20 -20.23
N ALA A 83 2.19 -5.34 -19.67
CA ALA A 83 1.24 -5.37 -18.59
C ALA A 83 1.91 -4.97 -17.27
N VAL A 84 1.79 -3.71 -16.90
CA VAL A 84 2.15 -3.21 -15.57
C VAL A 84 0.88 -3.09 -14.77
N GLU A 85 0.76 -3.89 -13.71
CA GLU A 85 -0.42 -4.05 -12.88
C GLU A 85 -0.18 -3.54 -11.46
N TYR A 86 -1.27 -3.16 -10.77
CA TYR A 86 -1.22 -2.60 -9.43
C TYR A 86 -2.08 -3.40 -8.45
N PHE A 87 -1.48 -3.92 -7.38
CA PHE A 87 -2.16 -4.78 -6.42
C PHE A 87 -1.89 -4.37 -4.97
N VAL A 88 -2.80 -3.57 -4.42
CA VAL A 88 -2.73 -3.10 -3.04
C VAL A 88 -4.02 -3.40 -2.29
N SER A 89 -4.13 -3.04 -1.02
CA SER A 89 -5.41 -3.11 -0.30
C SER A 89 -6.42 -2.16 -0.95
N TYR A 90 -7.61 -2.66 -1.24
CA TYR A 90 -8.70 -1.94 -1.92
C TYR A 90 -9.63 -1.19 -0.95
N TYR A 91 -9.24 -1.10 0.34
CA TYR A 91 -9.97 -0.31 1.33
C TYR A 91 -9.39 1.10 1.43
N ASP A 92 -10.24 2.12 1.32
CA ASP A 92 -9.89 3.50 1.66
C ASP A 92 -9.81 3.65 3.18
N TYR A 93 -10.79 3.06 3.86
CA TYR A 93 -10.82 2.91 5.30
C TYR A 93 -11.02 1.44 5.68
N TYR A 94 -10.31 0.97 6.69
CA TYR A 94 -10.44 -0.39 7.19
C TYR A 94 -10.25 -0.45 8.70
N GLN A 95 -11.34 -0.70 9.43
CA GLN A 95 -11.32 -1.05 10.84
C GLN A 95 -11.65 -2.54 10.98
N PRO A 96 -10.66 -3.38 11.34
CA PRO A 96 -10.94 -4.80 11.54
C PRO A 96 -11.82 -5.01 12.76
N GLU A 97 -12.70 -6.00 12.70
CA GLU A 97 -13.43 -6.44 13.89
C GLU A 97 -12.46 -6.90 14.99
N ALA A 98 -12.73 -6.53 16.22
CA ALA A 98 -11.90 -6.90 17.37
C ALA A 98 -12.74 -6.98 18.63
N PHE A 99 -12.31 -7.82 19.57
CA PHE A 99 -12.86 -7.83 20.92
C PHE A 99 -11.76 -7.59 21.93
N MET A 100 -12.01 -6.65 22.84
CA MET A 100 -11.10 -6.31 23.94
C MET A 100 -11.62 -6.91 25.24
N PRO A 101 -11.08 -8.06 25.71
CA PRO A 101 -11.60 -8.76 26.89
C PRO A 101 -11.57 -7.93 28.16
N VAL A 102 -10.56 -7.05 28.32
CA VAL A 102 -10.39 -6.22 29.52
C VAL A 102 -11.51 -5.20 29.69
N THR A 103 -11.99 -4.60 28.60
CA THR A 103 -13.04 -3.57 28.60
C THR A 103 -14.41 -4.13 28.24
N GLY A 104 -14.47 -5.36 27.72
CA GLY A 104 -15.70 -5.96 27.21
C GLY A 104 -16.24 -5.30 25.94
N VAL A 105 -15.44 -4.51 25.24
CA VAL A 105 -15.85 -3.76 24.04
C VAL A 105 -15.63 -4.61 22.81
N PHE A 106 -16.68 -4.80 22.01
CA PHE A 106 -16.61 -5.34 20.66
C PHE A 106 -16.55 -4.17 19.68
N ILE A 107 -15.55 -4.19 18.81
CA ILE A 107 -15.37 -3.25 17.71
C ILE A 107 -15.88 -3.96 16.46
N GLU A 108 -16.94 -3.42 15.86
CA GLU A 108 -17.49 -3.95 14.63
C GLU A 108 -16.55 -3.65 13.45
N LYS A 109 -16.58 -4.55 12.45
CA LYS A 109 -15.84 -4.32 11.20
C LYS A 109 -16.48 -3.14 10.47
N ASP A 110 -15.66 -2.15 10.15
CA ASP A 110 -16.04 -1.00 9.34
C ASP A 110 -15.05 -0.83 8.18
N LEU A 111 -15.57 -0.59 6.98
CA LEU A 111 -14.74 -0.49 5.78
C LEU A 111 -15.42 0.36 4.69
N SER A 112 -14.58 1.03 3.92
CA SER A 112 -14.94 1.68 2.67
C SER A 112 -14.13 1.05 1.54
N ILE A 113 -14.82 0.55 0.50
CA ILE A 113 -14.19 -0.09 -0.66
C ILE A 113 -13.94 0.96 -1.71
N ASN A 114 -12.73 0.93 -2.28
CA ASN A 114 -12.33 1.70 -3.44
C ASN A 114 -12.54 0.84 -4.70
N GLU A 115 -13.56 1.17 -5.49
CA GLU A 115 -13.96 0.42 -6.69
C GLU A 115 -12.85 0.38 -7.74
N GLU A 116 -12.08 1.46 -7.90
CA GLU A 116 -10.97 1.51 -8.87
C GLU A 116 -9.81 0.60 -8.46
N LEU A 117 -9.48 0.56 -7.16
CA LEU A 117 -8.47 -0.38 -6.65
C LEU A 117 -8.95 -1.83 -6.72
N GLU A 118 -10.23 -2.10 -6.52
CA GLU A 118 -10.81 -3.44 -6.70
C GLU A 118 -10.71 -3.88 -8.16
N LYS A 119 -11.05 -3.00 -9.11
CA LYS A 119 -10.90 -3.22 -10.55
C LYS A 119 -9.43 -3.53 -10.91
N MET A 120 -8.46 -2.76 -10.40
CA MET A 120 -7.04 -3.02 -10.64
C MET A 120 -6.58 -4.37 -10.10
N ARG A 121 -7.11 -4.81 -8.96
CA ARG A 121 -6.82 -6.14 -8.41
C ARG A 121 -7.37 -7.26 -9.31
N LEU A 122 -8.60 -7.11 -9.80
CA LEU A 122 -9.19 -8.05 -10.76
C LEU A 122 -8.41 -8.06 -12.09
N SER A 123 -8.00 -6.89 -12.60
CA SER A 123 -7.13 -6.78 -13.77
C SER A 123 -5.83 -7.56 -13.56
N THR A 124 -5.17 -7.38 -12.41
CA THR A 124 -3.94 -8.11 -12.06
C THR A 124 -4.13 -9.62 -12.10
N THR A 125 -5.17 -10.15 -11.44
CA THR A 125 -5.42 -11.60 -11.40
C THR A 125 -5.77 -12.15 -12.79
N SER A 126 -6.53 -11.41 -13.57
CA SER A 126 -6.89 -11.76 -14.95
C SER A 126 -5.66 -11.78 -15.86
N SER A 127 -4.80 -10.75 -15.76
CA SER A 127 -3.54 -10.67 -16.51
C SER A 127 -2.62 -11.85 -16.19
N LEU A 128 -2.44 -12.20 -14.91
CA LEU A 128 -1.60 -13.33 -14.48
C LEU A 128 -2.10 -14.67 -15.02
N LEU A 129 -3.42 -14.87 -15.10
CA LEU A 129 -4.02 -16.11 -15.59
C LEU A 129 -4.18 -16.15 -17.13
N SER A 130 -3.95 -15.03 -17.84
CA SER A 130 -4.05 -14.95 -19.30
C SER A 130 -2.98 -15.74 -20.06
N GLY A 131 -1.95 -16.20 -19.35
CA GLY A 131 -0.81 -16.91 -19.95
C GLY A 131 0.25 -15.99 -20.57
N ARG A 132 0.09 -14.67 -20.53
CA ARG A 132 1.14 -13.73 -20.97
C ARG A 132 2.32 -13.74 -19.98
N ARG A 133 3.51 -13.46 -20.51
CA ARG A 133 4.75 -13.52 -19.72
C ARG A 133 5.35 -12.14 -19.41
N ASP A 134 4.89 -11.12 -20.09
CA ASP A 134 5.34 -9.73 -19.95
C ASP A 134 4.51 -8.98 -18.91
N ILE A 135 4.38 -9.57 -17.71
CA ILE A 135 3.59 -9.01 -16.61
C ILE A 135 4.51 -8.57 -15.47
N LEU A 136 4.38 -7.32 -15.08
CA LEU A 136 5.00 -6.73 -13.91
C LEU A 136 3.89 -6.29 -12.95
N VAL A 137 3.84 -6.87 -11.77
CA VAL A 137 2.89 -6.49 -10.72
C VAL A 137 3.61 -5.71 -9.64
N VAL A 138 3.14 -4.51 -9.36
CA VAL A 138 3.57 -3.73 -8.19
C VAL A 138 2.54 -3.91 -7.08
N ALA A 139 2.97 -4.46 -5.96
CA ALA A 139 2.08 -4.79 -4.85
C ALA A 139 2.58 -4.24 -3.51
N SER A 140 1.65 -3.99 -2.59
CA SER A 140 1.98 -3.81 -1.18
C SER A 140 1.93 -5.17 -0.46
N VAL A 141 2.42 -5.21 0.80
CA VAL A 141 2.37 -6.43 1.63
C VAL A 141 0.95 -6.99 1.83
N SER A 142 -0.10 -6.25 1.48
CA SER A 142 -1.48 -6.75 1.47
C SER A 142 -1.70 -7.92 0.49
N CYS A 143 -0.84 -8.11 -0.49
CA CYS A 143 -0.87 -9.24 -1.43
C CYS A 143 -0.64 -10.61 -0.77
N LEU A 144 -0.16 -10.62 0.48
CA LEU A 144 0.10 -11.82 1.28
C LEU A 144 -1.12 -12.26 2.10
N TYR A 145 -2.20 -11.51 2.07
CA TYR A 145 -3.51 -11.93 2.61
C TYR A 145 -4.24 -12.83 1.65
N GLY A 146 -5.19 -13.59 2.20
CA GLY A 146 -6.03 -14.50 1.43
C GLY A 146 -6.84 -13.79 0.34
N ILE A 147 -6.79 -14.37 -0.86
CA ILE A 147 -7.65 -14.05 -1.99
C ILE A 147 -8.28 -15.34 -2.53
N GLY A 148 -9.12 -15.26 -3.54
CA GLY A 148 -9.79 -16.44 -4.11
C GLY A 148 -8.82 -17.51 -4.63
N ASN A 149 -9.31 -18.73 -4.75
CA ASN A 149 -8.54 -19.87 -5.28
C ASN A 149 -8.28 -19.68 -6.79
N PRO A 150 -7.01 -19.62 -7.26
CA PRO A 150 -6.71 -19.42 -8.69
C PRO A 150 -7.25 -20.54 -9.59
N VAL A 151 -7.39 -21.77 -9.07
CA VAL A 151 -7.95 -22.89 -9.82
C VAL A 151 -9.43 -22.71 -10.06
N GLU A 152 -10.19 -22.33 -9.03
CA GLU A 152 -11.63 -22.05 -9.14
C GLU A 152 -11.88 -20.80 -10.00
N PHE A 153 -11.07 -19.76 -9.84
CA PHE A 153 -11.13 -18.58 -10.70
C PHE A 153 -10.95 -18.94 -12.17
N LYS A 154 -9.94 -19.77 -12.51
CA LYS A 154 -9.66 -20.22 -13.87
C LYS A 154 -10.77 -21.08 -14.46
N LYS A 155 -11.44 -21.93 -13.68
CA LYS A 155 -12.58 -22.75 -14.13
C LYS A 155 -13.78 -21.91 -14.57
N ASN A 156 -13.96 -20.73 -13.98
CA ASN A 156 -15.06 -19.82 -14.28
C ASN A 156 -14.70 -18.77 -15.36
N VAL A 157 -13.57 -18.92 -16.05
CA VAL A 157 -13.21 -18.10 -17.21
C VAL A 157 -14.05 -18.54 -18.40
N ILE A 158 -14.62 -17.59 -19.14
CA ILE A 158 -15.44 -17.82 -20.32
C ILE A 158 -14.62 -17.48 -21.55
N GLU A 159 -14.35 -18.47 -22.38
CA GLU A 159 -13.68 -18.27 -23.66
C GLU A 159 -14.68 -18.41 -24.80
N ILE A 160 -14.78 -17.39 -25.64
CA ILE A 160 -15.66 -17.36 -26.82
C ILE A 160 -14.86 -16.92 -28.05
N ALA A 161 -15.31 -17.38 -29.20
CA ALA A 161 -14.71 -17.02 -30.48
C ALA A 161 -15.80 -16.69 -31.52
N ARG A 162 -15.44 -15.87 -32.48
CA ARG A 162 -16.25 -15.64 -33.69
C ARG A 162 -16.46 -16.96 -34.42
N ASP A 163 -17.61 -17.14 -35.01
CA ASP A 163 -18.05 -18.35 -35.72
C ASP A 163 -18.21 -19.59 -34.80
N GLN A 164 -18.19 -19.37 -33.47
CA GLN A 164 -18.42 -20.45 -32.50
C GLN A 164 -19.91 -20.73 -32.34
N VAL A 165 -20.29 -21.99 -32.38
CA VAL A 165 -21.67 -22.44 -32.11
C VAL A 165 -21.83 -22.66 -30.59
N ILE A 166 -22.56 -21.78 -29.94
CA ILE A 166 -22.89 -21.83 -28.52
C ILE A 166 -24.27 -21.23 -28.33
N SER A 167 -25.17 -21.90 -27.60
CA SER A 167 -26.46 -21.29 -27.35
C SER A 167 -26.33 -20.06 -26.44
N ARG A 168 -27.07 -19.00 -26.78
CA ARG A 168 -27.11 -17.77 -25.98
C ARG A 168 -27.41 -18.07 -24.50
N THR A 169 -28.36 -18.97 -24.22
CA THR A 169 -28.71 -19.38 -22.86
C THR A 169 -27.51 -19.96 -22.11
N LYS A 170 -26.68 -20.76 -22.76
CA LYS A 170 -25.45 -21.29 -22.14
C LYS A 170 -24.46 -20.19 -21.78
N LEU A 171 -24.25 -19.20 -22.68
CA LEU A 171 -23.41 -18.05 -22.38
C LEU A 171 -23.95 -17.25 -21.16
N LEU A 172 -25.27 -17.01 -21.10
CA LEU A 172 -25.88 -16.29 -19.98
C LEU A 172 -25.72 -17.04 -18.67
N HIS A 173 -25.87 -18.36 -18.65
CA HIS A 173 -25.62 -19.18 -17.47
C HIS A 173 -24.13 -19.08 -17.02
N SER A 174 -23.19 -19.15 -17.97
CA SER A 174 -21.79 -18.99 -17.65
C SER A 174 -21.48 -17.62 -17.05
N LEU A 175 -22.10 -16.53 -17.55
CA LEU A 175 -21.93 -15.19 -17.00
C LEU A 175 -22.43 -15.11 -15.54
N VAL A 176 -23.61 -15.68 -15.26
CA VAL A 176 -24.15 -15.74 -13.87
C VAL A 176 -23.24 -16.57 -12.97
N GLN A 177 -22.73 -17.71 -13.42
CA GLN A 177 -21.77 -18.55 -12.68
C GLN A 177 -20.45 -17.78 -12.41
N SER A 178 -20.04 -16.91 -13.34
CA SER A 178 -18.88 -16.04 -13.18
C SER A 178 -19.20 -14.73 -12.41
N LEU A 179 -20.31 -14.70 -11.69
CA LEU A 179 -20.79 -13.62 -10.81
C LEU A 179 -21.15 -12.31 -11.50
N TYR A 180 -21.46 -12.33 -12.81
CA TYR A 180 -22.04 -11.17 -13.48
C TYR A 180 -23.54 -11.04 -13.15
N ALA A 181 -23.98 -9.85 -12.77
CA ALA A 181 -25.38 -9.55 -12.52
C ALA A 181 -26.11 -9.15 -13.82
N ARG A 182 -27.32 -9.69 -14.05
CA ARG A 182 -28.17 -9.21 -15.15
C ARG A 182 -28.77 -7.85 -14.79
N THR A 183 -28.72 -6.91 -15.72
CA THR A 183 -29.35 -5.60 -15.58
C THR A 183 -30.24 -5.26 -16.78
N GLU A 184 -31.25 -4.44 -16.54
CA GLU A 184 -32.11 -3.85 -17.58
C GLU A 184 -32.04 -2.32 -17.56
N ALA A 185 -31.47 -1.73 -16.50
CA ALA A 185 -31.37 -0.30 -16.28
C ALA A 185 -29.91 0.17 -16.37
N ASP A 186 -29.20 0.15 -15.26
CA ASP A 186 -27.85 0.69 -15.16
C ASP A 186 -26.80 -0.31 -15.63
N PHE A 187 -26.05 0.03 -16.67
CA PHE A 187 -25.01 -0.83 -17.22
C PHE A 187 -23.65 -0.45 -16.59
N ASN A 188 -23.38 -1.06 -15.45
CA ASN A 188 -22.18 -0.84 -14.63
C ASN A 188 -21.19 -2.00 -14.74
N PRO A 189 -19.91 -1.84 -14.35
CA PRO A 189 -18.96 -2.93 -14.26
C PRO A 189 -19.51 -4.13 -13.46
N GLY A 190 -19.22 -5.35 -13.90
CA GLY A 190 -19.75 -6.58 -13.29
C GLY A 190 -21.17 -6.92 -13.70
N THR A 191 -21.75 -6.26 -14.70
CA THR A 191 -23.11 -6.55 -15.19
C THR A 191 -23.13 -6.99 -16.64
N PHE A 192 -24.23 -7.65 -17.04
CA PHE A 192 -24.54 -7.92 -18.44
C PHE A 192 -25.99 -7.60 -18.75
N ARG A 193 -26.28 -7.29 -20.00
CA ARG A 193 -27.65 -7.05 -20.49
C ARG A 193 -27.85 -7.68 -21.87
N ILE A 194 -29.13 -7.85 -22.24
CA ILE A 194 -29.55 -8.48 -23.48
C ILE A 194 -30.36 -7.49 -24.29
N LYS A 195 -30.02 -7.29 -25.53
CA LYS A 195 -30.73 -6.45 -26.51
C LYS A 195 -30.97 -7.25 -27.80
N GLY A 196 -32.13 -7.85 -27.94
CA GLY A 196 -32.44 -8.70 -29.08
C GLY A 196 -31.50 -9.92 -29.13
N ASP A 197 -30.75 -10.07 -30.21
CA ASP A 197 -29.76 -11.12 -30.40
C ASP A 197 -28.35 -10.75 -29.95
N THR A 198 -28.22 -9.65 -29.21
CA THR A 198 -26.95 -9.16 -28.72
C THR A 198 -26.86 -9.29 -27.20
N VAL A 199 -25.73 -9.80 -26.71
CA VAL A 199 -25.37 -9.82 -25.29
C VAL A 199 -24.26 -8.78 -25.07
N GLU A 200 -24.50 -7.82 -24.20
CA GLU A 200 -23.51 -6.84 -23.79
C GLU A 200 -23.03 -7.18 -22.37
N VAL A 201 -21.70 -7.23 -22.18
CA VAL A 201 -21.05 -7.56 -20.90
C VAL A 201 -20.09 -6.45 -20.53
N TYR A 202 -20.21 -5.91 -19.31
CA TYR A 202 -19.26 -4.93 -18.79
C TYR A 202 -18.39 -5.58 -17.71
N PRO A 203 -17.12 -5.93 -18.02
CA PRO A 203 -16.24 -6.58 -17.05
C PRO A 203 -15.92 -5.68 -15.86
N SER A 204 -15.75 -6.28 -14.68
CA SER A 204 -15.32 -5.55 -13.48
C SER A 204 -13.85 -5.13 -13.50
N TYR A 205 -13.06 -5.65 -14.43
CA TYR A 205 -11.60 -5.46 -14.55
C TYR A 205 -11.17 -4.59 -15.73
N ALA A 206 -12.11 -4.09 -16.54
CA ALA A 206 -11.81 -3.33 -17.75
C ALA A 206 -12.58 -2.02 -17.80
N ASP A 207 -12.10 -1.06 -18.61
CA ASP A 207 -12.78 0.21 -18.87
C ASP A 207 -13.85 0.08 -19.94
N ASP A 208 -13.65 -0.87 -20.87
CA ASP A 208 -14.50 -1.07 -22.03
C ASP A 208 -15.45 -2.25 -21.81
N ALA A 209 -16.64 -2.16 -22.38
CA ALA A 209 -17.62 -3.24 -22.40
C ALA A 209 -17.49 -4.06 -23.69
N TYR A 210 -17.98 -5.28 -23.65
CA TYR A 210 -18.00 -6.18 -24.82
C TYR A 210 -19.41 -6.39 -25.32
N ARG A 211 -19.57 -6.42 -26.65
CA ARG A 211 -20.81 -6.73 -27.35
C ARG A 211 -20.62 -7.97 -28.18
N ILE A 212 -21.49 -8.95 -28.00
CA ILE A 212 -21.45 -10.28 -28.61
C ILE A 212 -22.74 -10.42 -29.43
N HIS A 213 -22.60 -10.42 -30.73
CA HIS A 213 -23.73 -10.56 -31.65
C HIS A 213 -23.95 -12.01 -32.00
N PHE A 214 -25.20 -12.47 -31.87
CA PHE A 214 -25.61 -13.83 -32.21
C PHE A 214 -26.45 -13.84 -33.49
N PHE A 215 -26.20 -14.86 -34.31
CA PHE A 215 -27.13 -15.27 -35.35
C PHE A 215 -27.62 -16.69 -35.02
N GLY A 216 -28.79 -16.80 -34.43
CA GLY A 216 -29.26 -18.04 -33.84
C GLY A 216 -28.38 -18.48 -32.65
N ASP A 217 -27.72 -19.62 -32.77
CA ASP A 217 -26.76 -20.17 -31.78
C ASP A 217 -25.28 -19.98 -32.22
N GLU A 218 -25.00 -19.15 -33.22
CA GLU A 218 -23.66 -18.85 -33.66
C GLU A 218 -23.25 -17.42 -33.30
N ILE A 219 -22.01 -17.22 -32.85
CA ILE A 219 -21.45 -15.90 -32.58
C ILE A 219 -20.94 -15.29 -33.89
N GLU A 220 -21.66 -14.31 -34.41
CA GLU A 220 -21.32 -13.63 -35.66
C GLU A 220 -20.20 -12.62 -35.50
N GLU A 221 -20.25 -11.82 -34.43
CA GLU A 221 -19.27 -10.76 -34.18
C GLU A 221 -19.04 -10.53 -32.68
N ILE A 222 -17.80 -10.16 -32.32
CA ILE A 222 -17.41 -9.75 -30.97
C ILE A 222 -16.68 -8.41 -31.06
N GLU A 223 -17.16 -7.40 -30.32
CA GLU A 223 -16.55 -6.08 -30.31
C GLU A 223 -16.42 -5.49 -28.91
N ALA A 224 -15.36 -4.70 -28.69
CA ALA A 224 -15.29 -3.80 -27.52
C ALA A 224 -15.92 -2.46 -27.87
N PHE A 225 -16.60 -1.87 -26.91
CA PHE A 225 -17.21 -0.56 -27.06
C PHE A 225 -17.15 0.24 -25.76
N ASP A 226 -17.11 1.56 -25.88
CA ASP A 226 -17.21 2.47 -24.75
C ASP A 226 -18.64 2.42 -24.18
N ALA A 227 -18.77 2.04 -22.90
CA ALA A 227 -20.07 1.85 -22.24
C ALA A 227 -20.92 3.14 -22.17
N LYS A 228 -20.28 4.34 -22.18
CA LYS A 228 -20.95 5.64 -22.09
C LYS A 228 -21.38 6.17 -23.46
N THR A 229 -20.49 6.07 -24.45
CA THR A 229 -20.73 6.61 -25.79
C THR A 229 -21.29 5.61 -26.77
N SER A 230 -21.24 4.32 -26.44
CA SER A 230 -21.59 3.16 -27.31
C SER A 230 -20.76 3.09 -28.60
N GLN A 231 -19.63 3.79 -28.69
CA GLN A 231 -18.74 3.72 -29.83
C GLN A 231 -17.92 2.44 -29.81
N VAL A 232 -17.83 1.78 -30.95
CA VAL A 232 -17.00 0.58 -31.14
C VAL A 232 -15.53 0.98 -31.16
N ILE A 233 -14.72 0.29 -30.35
CA ILE A 233 -13.28 0.54 -30.18
C ILE A 233 -12.50 -0.46 -31.03
N GLU A 234 -12.78 -1.76 -30.86
CA GLU A 234 -12.05 -2.83 -31.53
C GLU A 234 -12.95 -4.04 -31.74
N LYS A 235 -12.60 -4.89 -32.75
CA LYS A 235 -13.28 -6.16 -33.04
C LYS A 235 -12.34 -7.34 -32.78
N PHE A 236 -12.87 -8.39 -32.18
CA PHE A 236 -12.08 -9.55 -31.75
C PHE A 236 -12.48 -10.83 -32.51
N LYS A 237 -11.49 -11.67 -32.78
CA LYS A 237 -11.72 -13.05 -33.22
C LYS A 237 -11.97 -14.00 -32.05
N ARG A 238 -11.38 -13.69 -30.88
CA ARG A 238 -11.53 -14.45 -29.61
C ARG A 238 -11.59 -13.46 -28.48
N LEU A 239 -12.41 -13.77 -27.49
CA LEU A 239 -12.57 -13.00 -26.29
C LEU A 239 -12.53 -13.93 -25.07
N THR A 240 -11.79 -13.52 -24.06
CA THR A 240 -11.76 -14.18 -22.75
C THR A 240 -12.41 -13.26 -21.73
N ILE A 241 -13.46 -13.72 -21.08
CA ILE A 241 -14.16 -12.99 -20.02
C ILE A 241 -13.83 -13.66 -18.70
N TYR A 242 -13.21 -12.90 -17.79
CA TYR A 242 -12.85 -13.35 -16.46
C TYR A 242 -14.00 -13.10 -15.48
N PRO A 243 -14.07 -13.83 -14.33
CA PRO A 243 -15.09 -13.63 -13.32
C PRO A 243 -15.18 -12.17 -12.81
N ALA A 244 -16.39 -11.75 -12.47
CA ALA A 244 -16.63 -10.40 -11.97
C ALA A 244 -16.13 -10.16 -10.53
N ASN A 245 -15.78 -11.22 -9.80
CA ASN A 245 -15.24 -11.14 -8.44
C ASN A 245 -14.13 -12.17 -8.23
N MET A 246 -13.13 -11.85 -7.38
CA MET A 246 -12.02 -12.76 -7.06
C MET A 246 -12.46 -14.00 -6.25
N PHE A 247 -13.54 -13.92 -5.50
CA PHE A 247 -14.07 -14.99 -4.64
C PHE A 247 -15.19 -15.77 -5.34
N VAL A 248 -14.94 -16.18 -6.59
CA VAL A 248 -15.87 -17.03 -7.33
C VAL A 248 -15.80 -18.47 -6.81
N THR A 249 -16.96 -19.08 -6.54
CA THR A 249 -17.07 -20.45 -6.02
C THR A 249 -18.22 -21.16 -6.76
N SER A 250 -18.00 -22.43 -7.13
CA SER A 250 -19.07 -23.20 -7.80
C SER A 250 -20.22 -23.50 -6.83
N PRO A 251 -21.45 -23.66 -7.33
CA PRO A 251 -22.62 -23.97 -6.49
C PRO A 251 -22.45 -25.24 -5.65
N GLU A 252 -21.75 -26.24 -6.18
CA GLU A 252 -21.49 -27.50 -5.47
C GLU A 252 -20.55 -27.28 -4.27
N VAL A 253 -19.48 -26.49 -4.48
CA VAL A 253 -18.54 -26.12 -3.40
C VAL A 253 -19.25 -25.28 -2.35
N LEU A 254 -20.12 -24.35 -2.75
CA LEU A 254 -20.89 -23.51 -1.82
C LEU A 254 -21.82 -24.35 -0.94
N GLN A 255 -22.54 -25.32 -1.50
CA GLN A 255 -23.40 -26.22 -0.72
C GLN A 255 -22.59 -27.07 0.25
N GLY A 256 -21.44 -27.60 -0.18
CA GLY A 256 -20.52 -28.32 0.70
C GLY A 256 -20.01 -27.43 1.84
N ALA A 257 -19.61 -26.20 1.55
CA ALA A 257 -19.17 -25.23 2.53
C ALA A 257 -20.25 -24.91 3.58
N ILE A 258 -21.49 -24.69 3.15
CA ILE A 258 -22.63 -24.45 4.06
C ILE A 258 -22.81 -25.62 5.02
N TRP A 259 -22.74 -26.86 4.52
CA TRP A 259 -22.85 -28.05 5.36
C TRP A 259 -21.70 -28.16 6.37
N GLU A 260 -20.46 -27.94 5.95
CA GLU A 260 -19.30 -27.99 6.86
C GLU A 260 -19.36 -26.90 7.93
N ILE A 261 -19.78 -25.66 7.56
CA ILE A 261 -19.98 -24.56 8.52
C ILE A 261 -20.99 -24.95 9.59
N GLN A 262 -22.12 -25.58 9.19
CA GLN A 262 -23.13 -26.04 10.13
C GLN A 262 -22.59 -27.12 11.09
N GLN A 263 -21.80 -28.07 10.59
CA GLN A 263 -21.20 -29.11 11.42
C GLN A 263 -20.21 -28.52 12.45
N ASP A 264 -19.36 -27.58 12.01
CA ASP A 264 -18.40 -26.94 12.91
C ASP A 264 -19.09 -25.98 13.89
N LEU A 265 -20.22 -25.36 13.52
CA LEU A 265 -21.05 -24.57 14.43
C LEU A 265 -21.59 -25.45 15.57
N VAL A 266 -22.20 -26.59 15.25
CA VAL A 266 -22.75 -27.49 16.28
C VAL A 266 -21.64 -27.91 17.25
N LYS A 267 -20.49 -28.36 16.74
CA LYS A 267 -19.34 -28.76 17.57
C LYS A 267 -18.86 -27.64 18.50
N GLN A 268 -18.74 -26.42 17.98
CA GLN A 268 -18.26 -25.27 18.75
C GLN A 268 -19.28 -24.79 19.79
N VAL A 269 -20.55 -24.82 19.47
CA VAL A 269 -21.63 -24.48 20.40
C VAL A 269 -21.69 -25.49 21.54
N ASP A 270 -21.61 -26.79 21.24
CA ASP A 270 -21.59 -27.84 22.26
C ASP A 270 -20.36 -27.72 23.16
N TYR A 271 -19.19 -27.46 22.58
CA TYR A 271 -17.95 -27.19 23.36
C TYR A 271 -18.14 -26.00 24.31
N PHE A 272 -18.71 -24.89 23.87
CA PHE A 272 -18.97 -23.74 24.75
C PHE A 272 -19.97 -24.07 25.88
N LYS A 273 -21.02 -24.84 25.57
CA LYS A 273 -21.98 -25.28 26.60
C LYS A 273 -21.31 -26.19 27.65
N GLU A 274 -20.45 -27.13 27.25
CA GLU A 274 -19.70 -28.03 28.14
C GLU A 274 -18.79 -27.28 29.10
N ILE A 275 -18.12 -26.21 28.64
CA ILE A 275 -17.24 -25.39 29.48
C ILE A 275 -17.98 -24.24 30.19
N GLY A 276 -19.31 -24.20 30.14
CA GLY A 276 -20.14 -23.22 30.84
C GLY A 276 -20.21 -21.83 30.20
N LYS A 277 -19.69 -21.64 28.97
CA LYS A 277 -19.74 -20.39 28.22
C LYS A 277 -21.05 -20.28 27.40
N HIS A 278 -22.18 -20.20 28.10
CA HIS A 278 -23.51 -20.19 27.46
C HIS A 278 -23.80 -18.94 26.65
N LEU A 279 -23.24 -17.79 27.04
CA LEU A 279 -23.41 -16.52 26.32
C LEU A 279 -22.68 -16.53 24.98
N GLU A 280 -21.45 -17.04 25.00
CA GLU A 280 -20.60 -17.22 23.81
C GLU A 280 -21.24 -18.24 22.85
N ALA A 281 -21.79 -19.34 23.37
CA ALA A 281 -22.50 -20.34 22.59
C ALA A 281 -23.68 -19.71 21.83
N LYS A 282 -24.54 -18.96 22.55
CA LYS A 282 -25.72 -18.30 21.96
C LYS A 282 -25.30 -17.27 20.90
N ARG A 283 -24.32 -16.42 21.20
CA ARG A 283 -23.83 -15.38 20.27
C ARG A 283 -23.31 -16.01 18.97
N LEU A 284 -22.49 -17.06 19.09
CA LEU A 284 -21.94 -17.75 17.93
C LEU A 284 -23.03 -18.39 17.08
N GLU A 285 -24.00 -19.03 17.71
CA GLU A 285 -25.14 -19.69 17.05
C GLU A 285 -26.00 -18.69 16.28
N GLU A 286 -26.39 -17.59 16.91
CA GLU A 286 -27.20 -16.53 16.28
C GLU A 286 -26.47 -15.89 15.10
N ARG A 287 -25.21 -15.52 15.29
CA ARG A 287 -24.39 -14.87 14.24
C ARG A 287 -24.16 -15.80 13.05
N THR A 288 -23.74 -17.02 13.30
CA THR A 288 -23.41 -17.95 12.21
C THR A 288 -24.66 -18.38 11.43
N ASN A 289 -25.79 -18.56 12.09
CA ASN A 289 -27.06 -18.86 11.39
C ASN A 289 -27.50 -17.71 10.51
N PHE A 290 -27.38 -16.46 10.98
CA PHE A 290 -27.67 -15.29 10.18
C PHE A 290 -26.73 -15.20 8.95
N ASP A 291 -25.42 -15.39 9.14
CA ASP A 291 -24.45 -15.40 8.04
C ASP A 291 -24.77 -16.51 7.01
N LEU A 292 -25.19 -17.71 7.47
CA LEU A 292 -25.59 -18.81 6.58
C LEU A 292 -26.89 -18.53 5.80
N GLU A 293 -27.84 -17.82 6.40
CA GLU A 293 -29.05 -17.38 5.71
C GLU A 293 -28.70 -16.39 4.58
N MET A 294 -27.86 -15.38 4.88
CA MET A 294 -27.39 -14.44 3.89
C MET A 294 -26.62 -15.12 2.74
N ILE A 295 -25.76 -16.09 3.04
CA ILE A 295 -25.02 -16.85 2.03
C ILE A 295 -25.98 -17.66 1.12
N ARG A 296 -27.04 -18.26 1.66
CA ARG A 296 -28.03 -19.01 0.88
C ARG A 296 -28.85 -18.13 -0.04
N GLU A 297 -29.31 -16.98 0.46
CA GLU A 297 -30.21 -16.08 -0.27
C GLU A 297 -29.47 -15.17 -1.26
N LEU A 298 -28.31 -14.65 -0.87
CA LEU A 298 -27.57 -13.63 -1.62
C LEU A 298 -26.23 -14.14 -2.19
N GLY A 299 -25.79 -15.34 -1.81
CA GLY A 299 -24.45 -15.84 -2.14
C GLY A 299 -23.32 -15.16 -1.36
N TYR A 300 -23.63 -14.24 -0.42
CA TYR A 300 -22.67 -13.40 0.29
C TYR A 300 -23.16 -13.06 1.70
N CYS A 301 -22.23 -12.83 2.64
CA CYS A 301 -22.49 -12.23 3.94
C CYS A 301 -21.38 -11.27 4.36
N SER A 302 -21.68 -10.36 5.30
CA SER A 302 -20.66 -9.49 5.89
C SER A 302 -19.64 -10.31 6.66
N GLY A 303 -18.35 -10.21 6.28
CA GLY A 303 -17.28 -11.01 6.85
C GLY A 303 -17.17 -12.42 6.26
N ILE A 304 -17.61 -12.62 5.02
CA ILE A 304 -17.53 -13.91 4.30
C ILE A 304 -16.11 -14.49 4.29
N GLU A 305 -15.09 -13.63 4.35
CA GLU A 305 -13.71 -14.05 4.44
C GLU A 305 -13.39 -14.92 5.67
N ASN A 306 -14.18 -14.83 6.73
CA ASN A 306 -14.03 -15.70 7.91
C ASN A 306 -14.44 -17.16 7.62
N TYR A 307 -15.13 -17.39 6.51
CA TYR A 307 -15.53 -18.69 6.00
C TYR A 307 -14.70 -19.16 4.81
N SER A 308 -13.64 -18.42 4.42
CA SER A 308 -12.80 -18.69 3.24
C SER A 308 -12.25 -20.11 3.19
N ARG A 309 -11.90 -20.70 4.34
CA ARG A 309 -11.41 -22.08 4.41
C ARG A 309 -12.40 -23.08 3.80
N TYR A 310 -13.69 -22.94 4.09
CA TYR A 310 -14.72 -23.83 3.55
C TYR A 310 -14.99 -23.56 2.07
N LEU A 311 -15.02 -22.28 1.69
CA LEU A 311 -15.23 -21.85 0.30
C LEU A 311 -14.08 -22.25 -0.63
N ASP A 312 -12.85 -22.35 -0.10
CA ASP A 312 -11.66 -22.80 -0.84
C ASP A 312 -11.48 -24.33 -0.79
N GLY A 313 -12.27 -25.06 0.00
CA GLY A 313 -12.10 -26.49 0.24
C GLY A 313 -10.79 -26.85 0.95
N ARG A 314 -10.22 -25.93 1.76
CA ARG A 314 -8.96 -26.12 2.46
C ARG A 314 -9.14 -26.83 3.80
N GLN A 315 -8.13 -27.63 4.18
CA GLN A 315 -8.06 -28.21 5.50
C GLN A 315 -7.71 -27.16 6.56
N ALA A 316 -8.16 -27.38 7.80
CA ALA A 316 -7.86 -26.52 8.94
C ALA A 316 -6.35 -26.34 9.12
N GLY A 317 -5.91 -25.09 9.38
CA GLY A 317 -4.51 -24.75 9.59
C GLY A 317 -3.67 -24.59 8.33
N THR A 318 -4.18 -24.94 7.15
CA THR A 318 -3.47 -24.70 5.88
C THR A 318 -3.43 -23.22 5.52
N ARG A 319 -2.39 -22.81 4.78
CA ARG A 319 -2.27 -21.41 4.34
C ARG A 319 -3.39 -21.02 3.36
N PRO A 320 -3.84 -19.77 3.35
CA PRO A 320 -4.73 -19.27 2.31
C PRO A 320 -4.00 -19.15 0.97
N PHE A 321 -4.78 -19.13 -0.12
CA PHE A 321 -4.27 -18.69 -1.41
C PHE A 321 -4.04 -17.18 -1.37
N CYS A 322 -2.93 -16.72 -1.96
CA CYS A 322 -2.59 -15.31 -2.04
C CYS A 322 -2.15 -14.95 -3.47
N LEU A 323 -1.76 -13.70 -3.70
CA LEU A 323 -1.34 -13.27 -5.04
C LEU A 323 -0.18 -14.10 -5.63
N LEU A 324 0.73 -14.60 -4.78
CA LEU A 324 1.86 -15.40 -5.24
C LEU A 324 1.42 -16.72 -5.89
N ASP A 325 0.26 -17.27 -5.54
CA ASP A 325 -0.29 -18.49 -6.14
C ASP A 325 -0.80 -18.29 -7.57
N TYR A 326 -0.98 -17.05 -8.02
CA TYR A 326 -1.37 -16.70 -9.39
C TYR A 326 -0.18 -16.58 -10.34
N PHE A 327 1.04 -16.44 -9.80
CA PHE A 327 2.26 -16.34 -10.59
C PHE A 327 2.70 -17.70 -11.13
N PRO A 328 3.37 -17.74 -12.30
CA PRO A 328 4.06 -18.94 -12.75
C PRO A 328 5.25 -19.23 -11.83
N SER A 329 5.67 -20.51 -11.77
CA SER A 329 6.70 -20.99 -10.85
C SER A 329 8.07 -20.33 -11.01
N ASP A 330 8.36 -19.73 -12.15
CA ASP A 330 9.66 -19.12 -12.50
C ASP A 330 9.65 -17.58 -12.39
N PHE A 331 8.68 -16.99 -11.69
CA PHE A 331 8.61 -15.54 -11.52
C PHE A 331 9.79 -14.98 -10.73
N LEU A 332 10.12 -13.73 -10.99
CA LEU A 332 11.11 -12.96 -10.25
C LEU A 332 10.40 -12.10 -9.20
N MET A 333 10.88 -12.13 -7.96
CA MET A 333 10.42 -11.22 -6.91
C MET A 333 11.47 -10.14 -6.66
N VAL A 334 11.04 -8.89 -6.64
CA VAL A 334 11.84 -7.73 -6.22
C VAL A 334 11.22 -7.16 -4.97
N VAL A 335 11.98 -7.10 -3.87
CA VAL A 335 11.51 -6.55 -2.60
C VAL A 335 12.15 -5.18 -2.41
N ASP A 336 11.35 -4.13 -2.63
CA ASP A 336 11.85 -2.76 -2.46
C ASP A 336 11.81 -2.33 -0.99
N GLU A 337 12.77 -1.48 -0.61
CA GLU A 337 13.06 -1.10 0.79
C GLU A 337 13.00 -2.34 1.72
N SER A 338 13.70 -3.40 1.31
CA SER A 338 13.60 -4.77 1.85
C SER A 338 13.78 -4.82 3.37
N HIS A 339 14.66 -4.00 3.94
CA HIS A 339 14.89 -3.91 5.39
C HIS A 339 13.63 -3.52 6.19
N VAL A 340 12.66 -2.81 5.58
CA VAL A 340 11.35 -2.50 6.16
C VAL A 340 10.33 -3.55 5.76
N THR A 341 10.26 -3.87 4.46
CA THR A 341 9.26 -4.78 3.87
C THR A 341 9.33 -6.17 4.50
N VAL A 342 10.52 -6.75 4.62
CA VAL A 342 10.72 -8.07 5.25
C VAL A 342 10.32 -8.06 6.73
N SER A 343 10.71 -7.01 7.47
CA SER A 343 10.35 -6.86 8.88
C SER A 343 8.82 -6.77 9.07
N GLN A 344 8.12 -6.09 8.16
CA GLN A 344 6.67 -6.00 8.19
C GLN A 344 6.01 -7.35 7.91
N VAL A 345 6.50 -8.11 6.92
CA VAL A 345 5.98 -9.46 6.62
C VAL A 345 6.12 -10.37 7.85
N HIS A 346 7.23 -10.28 8.58
CA HIS A 346 7.43 -11.02 9.84
C HIS A 346 6.38 -10.70 10.90
N ALA A 347 5.99 -9.43 11.04
CA ALA A 347 5.11 -8.97 12.09
C ALA A 347 3.61 -9.22 11.82
N MET A 348 3.20 -9.34 10.54
CA MET A 348 1.80 -9.36 10.12
C MET A 348 0.99 -10.51 10.75
N TYR A 349 1.53 -11.72 10.73
CA TYR A 349 0.83 -12.92 11.21
C TYR A 349 0.50 -12.84 12.71
N GLY A 350 1.45 -12.41 13.54
CA GLY A 350 1.27 -12.36 14.99
C GLY A 350 0.16 -11.41 15.43
N GLY A 351 0.09 -10.23 14.82
CA GLY A 351 -0.94 -9.24 15.12
C GLY A 351 -2.35 -9.69 14.73
N ASP A 352 -2.50 -10.27 13.53
CA ASP A 352 -3.79 -10.80 13.05
C ASP A 352 -4.27 -11.98 13.91
N ARG A 353 -3.39 -12.88 14.25
CA ARG A 353 -3.68 -14.06 15.07
C ARG A 353 -4.20 -13.68 16.46
N SER A 354 -3.50 -12.81 17.19
CA SER A 354 -3.91 -12.41 18.54
C SER A 354 -5.31 -11.78 18.56
N ARG A 355 -5.65 -10.96 17.56
CA ARG A 355 -6.98 -10.37 17.40
C ARG A 355 -8.05 -11.44 17.19
N LYS A 356 -7.81 -12.41 16.32
CA LYS A 356 -8.77 -13.48 15.98
C LYS A 356 -8.94 -14.51 17.07
N GLU A 357 -7.89 -14.81 17.83
CA GLU A 357 -7.99 -15.67 19.02
C GLU A 357 -9.07 -15.16 19.98
N ASN A 358 -9.08 -13.85 20.27
CA ASN A 358 -10.13 -13.24 21.10
C ASN A 358 -11.53 -13.37 20.47
N LEU A 359 -11.67 -13.16 19.16
CA LEU A 359 -12.97 -13.30 18.49
C LEU A 359 -13.52 -14.72 18.56
N VAL A 360 -12.67 -15.72 18.44
CA VAL A 360 -13.06 -17.15 18.52
C VAL A 360 -13.33 -17.53 19.97
N GLU A 361 -12.48 -17.16 20.91
CA GLU A 361 -12.61 -17.55 22.34
C GLU A 361 -13.88 -16.97 22.98
N TYR A 362 -14.32 -15.78 22.54
CA TYR A 362 -15.49 -15.11 23.07
C TYR A 362 -16.75 -15.28 22.19
N GLY A 363 -16.75 -16.25 21.27
CA GLY A 363 -17.92 -16.66 20.49
C GLY A 363 -18.42 -15.64 19.45
N PHE A 364 -17.56 -14.77 18.93
CA PHE A 364 -17.88 -13.87 17.83
C PHE A 364 -17.69 -14.51 16.46
N ARG A 365 -16.74 -15.47 16.34
CA ARG A 365 -16.44 -16.18 15.08
C ARG A 365 -16.13 -17.66 15.35
N LEU A 366 -16.38 -18.48 14.31
CA LEU A 366 -15.97 -19.89 14.29
C LEU A 366 -14.42 -20.00 14.27
N PRO A 367 -13.85 -21.14 14.75
CA PRO A 367 -12.40 -21.40 14.67
C PRO A 367 -11.83 -21.24 13.25
N ALA A 368 -12.62 -21.48 12.22
CA ALA A 368 -12.22 -21.31 10.83
C ALA A 368 -11.76 -19.86 10.47
N ALA A 369 -12.22 -18.85 11.22
CA ALA A 369 -11.76 -17.48 11.06
C ALA A 369 -10.25 -17.32 11.26
N MET A 370 -9.62 -18.21 12.03
CA MET A 370 -8.16 -18.27 12.22
C MET A 370 -7.40 -18.62 10.94
N ASP A 371 -8.05 -19.28 9.98
CA ASP A 371 -7.46 -19.70 8.70
C ASP A 371 -7.55 -18.62 7.61
N ASN A 372 -8.33 -17.56 7.85
CA ASN A 372 -8.30 -16.33 7.05
C ASN A 372 -7.20 -15.41 7.62
N ARG A 373 -5.99 -15.54 7.17
CA ARG A 373 -4.81 -14.90 7.75
C ARG A 373 -3.79 -14.51 6.67
N PRO A 374 -2.87 -13.59 6.96
CA PRO A 374 -1.71 -13.43 6.11
C PRO A 374 -0.83 -14.69 6.15
N LEU A 375 0.03 -14.83 5.19
CA LEU A 375 1.05 -15.88 5.21
C LEU A 375 1.90 -15.78 6.49
N LYS A 376 2.31 -16.93 7.01
CA LYS A 376 3.44 -16.99 7.94
C LYS A 376 4.72 -16.68 7.18
N PHE A 377 5.76 -16.26 7.88
CA PHE A 377 7.01 -15.89 7.22
C PHE A 377 7.64 -17.06 6.46
N GLU A 378 7.63 -18.27 7.04
CA GLU A 378 8.14 -19.48 6.42
C GLU A 378 7.33 -19.88 5.16
N GLU A 379 6.02 -19.63 5.18
CA GLU A 379 5.15 -19.86 4.02
C GLU A 379 5.47 -18.86 2.89
N PHE A 380 5.74 -17.61 3.24
CA PHE A 380 6.19 -16.58 2.31
C PHE A 380 7.54 -16.95 1.67
N GLU A 381 8.51 -17.42 2.46
CA GLU A 381 9.81 -17.89 1.94
C GLU A 381 9.67 -19.12 1.01
N ALA A 382 8.76 -20.03 1.34
CA ALA A 382 8.55 -21.24 0.56
C ALA A 382 7.93 -20.96 -0.83
N LEU A 383 7.19 -19.88 -0.99
CA LEU A 383 6.59 -19.47 -2.26
C LEU A 383 7.54 -18.68 -3.17
N GLN A 384 8.70 -18.28 -2.67
CA GLN A 384 9.68 -17.53 -3.44
C GLN A 384 10.46 -18.44 -4.37
N ASN A 385 10.58 -18.02 -5.65
CA ASN A 385 11.50 -18.64 -6.60
C ASN A 385 12.88 -17.97 -6.52
N GLN A 386 13.04 -16.80 -7.14
CA GLN A 386 14.25 -15.98 -7.09
C GLN A 386 13.88 -14.57 -6.60
N VAL A 387 14.72 -14.00 -5.73
CA VAL A 387 14.45 -12.71 -5.06
C VAL A 387 15.63 -11.77 -5.19
N ILE A 388 15.35 -10.54 -5.59
CA ILE A 388 16.28 -9.41 -5.50
C ILE A 388 15.80 -8.49 -4.39
N TYR A 389 16.56 -8.38 -3.31
CA TYR A 389 16.36 -7.42 -2.24
C TYR A 389 16.96 -6.08 -2.64
N VAL A 390 16.18 -5.02 -2.59
CA VAL A 390 16.61 -3.66 -2.95
C VAL A 390 16.53 -2.77 -1.73
N SER A 391 17.66 -2.19 -1.33
CA SER A 391 17.71 -1.29 -0.16
C SER A 391 18.92 -0.37 -0.21
N ALA A 392 18.78 0.82 0.37
CA ALA A 392 19.94 1.69 0.66
C ALA A 392 20.71 1.24 1.92
N THR A 393 20.05 0.48 2.79
CA THR A 393 20.56 0.01 4.09
C THR A 393 20.09 -1.43 4.35
N PRO A 394 20.60 -2.43 3.59
CA PRO A 394 20.18 -3.83 3.77
C PRO A 394 20.28 -4.29 5.23
N ALA A 395 19.33 -5.11 5.67
CA ALA A 395 19.34 -5.69 7.01
C ALA A 395 20.14 -7.00 7.05
N ASP A 396 20.32 -7.54 8.25
CA ASP A 396 21.12 -8.76 8.44
C ASP A 396 20.45 -9.96 7.73
N TYR A 397 19.12 -9.96 7.63
CA TYR A 397 18.36 -11.01 6.95
C TYR A 397 18.75 -11.10 5.47
N GLU A 398 18.68 -9.98 4.73
CA GLU A 398 19.00 -9.96 3.30
C GLU A 398 20.47 -10.33 3.06
N LEU A 399 21.37 -9.82 3.88
CA LEU A 399 22.80 -10.13 3.77
C LEU A 399 23.07 -11.61 4.08
N GLN A 400 22.39 -12.20 5.07
CA GLN A 400 22.51 -13.65 5.34
C GLN A 400 21.98 -14.50 4.19
N LYS A 401 20.83 -14.09 3.57
CA LYS A 401 20.27 -14.81 2.43
C LYS A 401 21.14 -14.74 1.18
N SER A 402 21.88 -13.66 0.98
CA SER A 402 22.82 -13.47 -0.13
C SER A 402 24.30 -13.77 0.24
N ASP A 403 24.52 -14.59 1.27
CA ASP A 403 25.86 -15.02 1.74
C ASP A 403 26.83 -13.85 2.01
N GLY A 404 26.31 -12.70 2.40
CA GLY A 404 27.06 -11.46 2.61
C GLY A 404 27.47 -10.74 1.33
N ILE A 405 27.06 -11.25 0.17
CA ILE A 405 27.37 -10.67 -1.13
C ILE A 405 26.27 -9.69 -1.53
N TYR A 406 26.65 -8.53 -1.99
CA TYR A 406 25.72 -7.55 -2.52
C TYR A 406 26.28 -6.82 -3.74
N VAL A 407 25.39 -6.35 -4.58
CA VAL A 407 25.72 -5.50 -5.73
C VAL A 407 25.60 -4.05 -5.31
N GLU A 408 26.67 -3.27 -5.45
CA GLU A 408 26.67 -1.85 -5.10
C GLU A 408 26.16 -0.98 -6.26
N GLN A 409 25.32 -0.02 -5.91
CA GLN A 409 24.90 1.07 -6.80
C GLN A 409 24.92 2.39 -6.01
N ILE A 410 26.10 2.96 -5.89
CA ILE A 410 26.36 4.16 -5.07
C ILE A 410 26.35 5.43 -5.92
N ILE A 411 26.82 5.34 -7.15
CA ILE A 411 26.97 6.50 -8.05
C ILE A 411 25.60 7.04 -8.48
N ARG A 412 25.39 8.34 -8.23
CA ARG A 412 24.23 9.09 -8.76
C ARG A 412 24.59 9.68 -10.12
N PRO A 413 23.83 9.37 -11.18
CA PRO A 413 24.06 9.94 -12.51
C PRO A 413 24.05 11.46 -12.57
N THR A 414 23.36 12.11 -11.62
CA THR A 414 23.29 13.58 -11.48
C THR A 414 24.55 14.22 -10.92
N GLY A 415 25.50 13.41 -10.42
CA GLY A 415 26.70 13.88 -9.75
C GLY A 415 26.50 14.36 -8.31
N LEU A 416 25.28 14.35 -7.76
CA LEU A 416 24.98 14.82 -6.41
C LEU A 416 25.72 14.01 -5.35
N LEU A 417 26.32 14.73 -4.40
CA LEU A 417 27.07 14.13 -3.30
C LEU A 417 26.19 13.78 -2.11
N ASP A 418 26.60 12.78 -1.32
CA ASP A 418 26.04 12.60 0.00
C ASP A 418 26.32 13.83 0.88
N PRO A 419 25.45 14.17 1.86
CA PRO A 419 25.61 15.36 2.68
C PRO A 419 26.88 15.30 3.54
N ILE A 420 27.42 16.47 3.87
CA ILE A 420 28.49 16.60 4.85
C ILE A 420 27.88 16.37 6.23
N ILE A 421 28.51 15.51 7.03
CA ILE A 421 28.05 15.23 8.40
C ILE A 421 28.94 16.00 9.38
N GLU A 422 28.32 16.82 10.22
CA GLU A 422 28.97 17.48 11.34
C GLU A 422 28.43 16.91 12.66
N VAL A 423 29.31 16.69 13.63
CA VAL A 423 28.92 16.32 14.99
C VAL A 423 29.17 17.54 15.87
N ARG A 424 28.15 17.99 16.56
CA ARG A 424 28.16 19.15 17.46
C ARG A 424 27.69 18.77 18.86
N PRO A 425 28.14 19.47 19.92
CA PRO A 425 27.72 19.18 21.27
C PRO A 425 26.23 19.41 21.48
N SER A 426 25.60 18.64 22.38
CA SER A 426 24.18 18.82 22.73
C SER A 426 23.91 20.08 23.55
N LEU A 427 24.96 20.63 24.18
CA LEU A 427 24.84 21.89 24.92
C LEU A 427 24.54 23.04 23.94
N ASN A 428 23.47 23.80 24.20
CA ASN A 428 22.97 24.89 23.35
C ASN A 428 22.55 24.43 21.92
N GLN A 429 22.20 23.14 21.73
CA GLN A 429 21.82 22.58 20.42
C GLN A 429 20.66 23.34 19.76
N ILE A 430 19.74 23.93 20.53
CA ILE A 430 18.58 24.63 19.99
C ILE A 430 18.98 26.01 19.44
N ASP A 431 19.86 26.74 20.10
CA ASP A 431 20.32 28.05 19.64
C ASP A 431 21.17 27.90 18.36
N ASP A 432 22.07 26.92 18.33
CA ASP A 432 22.87 26.56 17.14
C ASP A 432 21.98 26.09 15.98
N LEU A 433 20.92 25.31 16.27
CA LEU A 433 19.94 24.88 15.27
C LEU A 433 19.19 26.08 14.66
N ILE A 434 18.81 27.08 15.46
CA ILE A 434 18.11 28.28 14.99
C ILE A 434 19.00 29.08 14.02
N GLU A 435 20.29 29.24 14.33
CA GLU A 435 21.22 29.91 13.43
C GLU A 435 21.34 29.17 12.09
N GLU A 436 21.44 27.85 12.10
CA GLU A 436 21.47 27.03 10.87
C GLU A 436 20.17 27.11 10.08
N ILE A 437 19.04 27.13 10.76
CA ILE A 437 17.70 27.31 10.12
C ILE A 437 17.64 28.66 9.42
N GLN A 438 18.08 29.76 10.08
CA GLN A 438 18.04 31.09 9.47
C GLN A 438 18.86 31.16 8.18
N VAL A 439 20.07 30.60 8.19
CA VAL A 439 20.91 30.51 6.98
C VAL A 439 20.23 29.78 5.84
N ARG A 440 19.49 28.70 6.15
CA ARG A 440 18.75 27.92 5.12
C ARG A 440 17.51 28.66 4.61
N CYS A 441 16.79 29.33 5.50
CA CYS A 441 15.63 30.16 5.13
C CYS A 441 16.03 31.30 4.18
N GLU A 442 17.18 31.93 4.38
CA GLU A 442 17.70 32.97 3.49
C GLU A 442 18.02 32.45 2.07
N LEU A 443 18.37 31.16 1.94
CA LEU A 443 18.62 30.48 0.67
C LEU A 443 17.34 29.86 0.04
N ASP A 444 16.17 30.05 0.65
CA ASP A 444 14.91 29.39 0.28
C ASP A 444 14.99 27.85 0.29
N GLU A 445 15.79 27.30 1.20
CA GLU A 445 15.98 25.87 1.41
C GLU A 445 15.16 25.38 2.61
N ARG A 446 14.92 24.06 2.71
CA ARG A 446 14.10 23.44 3.77
C ARG A 446 14.94 22.64 4.73
N VAL A 447 14.44 22.54 5.97
CA VAL A 447 15.12 21.86 7.08
C VAL A 447 14.25 20.75 7.66
N LEU A 448 14.85 19.58 7.90
CA LEU A 448 14.25 18.49 8.66
C LEU A 448 14.92 18.39 10.04
N VAL A 449 14.12 18.31 11.09
CA VAL A 449 14.61 18.14 12.46
C VAL A 449 14.01 16.88 13.07
N THR A 450 14.85 15.97 13.56
CA THR A 450 14.38 14.74 14.21
C THR A 450 14.62 14.78 15.72
N THR A 451 13.57 14.45 16.47
CA THR A 451 13.58 14.35 17.94
C THR A 451 13.39 12.89 18.38
N LEU A 452 13.53 12.60 19.67
CA LEU A 452 13.32 11.25 20.20
C LEU A 452 11.87 10.95 20.59
N THR A 453 11.10 11.96 20.95
CA THR A 453 9.71 11.80 21.42
C THR A 453 8.76 12.81 20.78
N LYS A 454 7.46 12.45 20.73
CA LYS A 454 6.39 13.36 20.29
C LYS A 454 6.40 14.65 21.07
N ARG A 455 6.51 14.56 22.40
CA ARG A 455 6.51 15.72 23.29
C ARG A 455 7.65 16.69 22.97
N MET A 456 8.87 16.18 22.72
CA MET A 456 9.99 17.01 22.29
C MET A 456 9.70 17.70 20.96
N ALA A 457 9.10 17.01 19.99
CA ALA A 457 8.75 17.59 18.70
C ALA A 457 7.74 18.75 18.86
N GLU A 458 6.69 18.55 19.69
CA GLU A 458 5.68 19.57 19.97
C GLU A 458 6.26 20.78 20.70
N GLU A 459 7.06 20.55 21.75
CA GLU A 459 7.69 21.62 22.53
C GLU A 459 8.68 22.42 21.65
N LEU A 460 9.47 21.74 20.81
CA LEU A 460 10.37 22.40 19.88
C LEU A 460 9.62 23.23 18.84
N ALA A 461 8.53 22.69 18.26
CA ALA A 461 7.71 23.42 17.29
C ALA A 461 7.11 24.70 17.91
N LYS A 462 6.58 24.60 19.14
CA LYS A 462 6.05 25.76 19.88
C LYS A 462 7.14 26.81 20.14
N TYR A 463 8.35 26.36 20.48
CA TYR A 463 9.47 27.26 20.73
C TYR A 463 9.92 27.98 19.45
N LEU A 464 10.16 27.23 18.37
CA LEU A 464 10.57 27.79 17.07
C LEU A 464 9.53 28.77 16.52
N THR A 465 8.24 28.46 16.65
CA THR A 465 7.16 29.39 16.26
C THR A 465 7.21 30.71 17.06
N LYS A 466 7.52 30.65 18.36
CA LYS A 466 7.65 31.87 19.21
C LYS A 466 8.81 32.78 18.80
N VAL A 467 9.90 32.19 18.25
CA VAL A 467 11.05 32.94 17.76
C VAL A 467 10.92 33.31 16.28
N GLY A 468 9.74 33.09 15.66
CA GLY A 468 9.42 33.55 14.33
C GLY A 468 9.77 32.58 13.19
N VAL A 469 10.16 31.34 13.50
CA VAL A 469 10.45 30.31 12.48
C VAL A 469 9.15 29.68 12.01
N ARG A 470 8.92 29.62 10.68
CA ARG A 470 7.78 28.92 10.07
C ARG A 470 8.04 27.42 10.14
N CYS A 471 7.41 26.73 11.07
CA CYS A 471 7.60 25.29 11.23
C CYS A 471 6.29 24.53 11.45
N ARG A 472 6.29 23.25 11.09
CA ARG A 472 5.25 22.29 11.47
C ARG A 472 5.90 21.05 12.10
N TYR A 473 5.14 20.33 12.93
CA TYR A 473 5.58 19.03 13.44
C TYR A 473 4.66 17.93 12.93
N ILE A 474 5.23 16.73 12.81
CA ILE A 474 4.51 15.54 12.35
C ILE A 474 4.72 14.39 13.35
N HIS A 475 3.66 13.65 13.64
CA HIS A 475 3.68 12.47 14.51
C HIS A 475 2.94 11.27 13.91
N SER A 476 2.97 10.13 14.60
CA SER A 476 2.42 8.87 14.10
C SER A 476 0.89 8.84 13.98
N GLU A 477 0.19 9.79 14.59
CA GLU A 477 -1.28 9.89 14.59
C GLU A 477 -1.81 10.85 13.52
N VAL A 478 -0.91 11.55 12.80
CA VAL A 478 -1.28 12.38 11.65
C VAL A 478 -1.72 11.46 10.54
N ASP A 479 -2.90 11.69 10.01
CA ASP A 479 -3.47 10.91 8.90
C ASP A 479 -2.59 10.96 7.66
N THR A 480 -2.68 9.94 6.81
CA THR A 480 -1.84 9.81 5.61
C THR A 480 -2.01 11.00 4.66
N LEU A 481 -3.22 11.54 4.56
CA LEU A 481 -3.51 12.68 3.69
C LEU A 481 -2.95 13.98 4.24
N GLU A 482 -3.21 14.27 5.51
CA GLU A 482 -2.66 15.44 6.18
C GLU A 482 -1.12 15.42 6.10
N ARG A 483 -0.53 14.23 6.17
CA ARG A 483 0.92 14.06 6.01
C ARG A 483 1.40 14.44 4.60
N ILE A 484 0.68 14.00 3.55
CA ILE A 484 0.99 14.37 2.16
C ILE A 484 0.86 15.89 1.97
N GLU A 485 -0.18 16.49 2.53
CA GLU A 485 -0.39 17.95 2.49
C GLU A 485 0.76 18.70 3.19
N ILE A 486 1.13 18.28 4.41
CA ILE A 486 2.27 18.86 5.14
C ILE A 486 3.55 18.80 4.31
N MET A 487 3.79 17.69 3.62
CA MET A 487 4.99 17.55 2.78
C MET A 487 4.94 18.42 1.52
N GLN A 488 3.77 18.55 0.89
CA GLN A 488 3.59 19.48 -0.22
C GLN A 488 3.78 20.94 0.21
N ASP A 489 3.25 21.30 1.36
CA ASP A 489 3.38 22.63 1.95
C ASP A 489 4.85 22.97 2.25
N LEU A 490 5.63 22.00 2.77
CA LEU A 490 7.08 22.15 2.93
C LEU A 490 7.77 22.42 1.59
N ARG A 491 7.45 21.65 0.56
CA ARG A 491 8.01 21.82 -0.79
C ARG A 491 7.63 23.15 -1.42
N LYS A 492 6.38 23.61 -1.23
CA LYS A 492 5.91 24.93 -1.70
C LYS A 492 6.47 26.10 -0.91
N GLY A 493 7.15 25.85 0.22
CA GLY A 493 7.70 26.90 1.09
C GLY A 493 6.66 27.64 1.94
N ILE A 494 5.49 27.02 2.18
CA ILE A 494 4.50 27.55 3.11
C ILE A 494 5.10 27.61 4.52
N PHE A 495 5.95 26.66 4.85
CA PHE A 495 6.80 26.66 6.02
C PHE A 495 8.20 26.10 5.68
N ASP A 496 9.20 26.34 6.53
CA ASP A 496 10.62 26.07 6.23
C ASP A 496 11.16 24.84 6.97
N VAL A 497 10.60 24.54 8.14
CA VAL A 497 11.13 23.51 9.03
C VAL A 497 10.06 22.46 9.34
N LEU A 498 10.38 21.21 9.07
CA LEU A 498 9.55 20.07 9.47
C LEU A 498 10.21 19.34 10.64
N ILE A 499 9.49 19.19 11.74
CA ILE A 499 9.94 18.53 12.96
C ILE A 499 9.20 17.21 13.13
N GLY A 500 9.90 16.14 13.53
CA GLY A 500 9.23 14.88 13.83
C GLY A 500 10.11 13.84 14.51
N VAL A 501 9.47 12.77 14.98
CA VAL A 501 10.17 11.67 15.66
C VAL A 501 10.76 10.69 14.66
N ASN A 502 9.99 10.37 13.63
CA ASN A 502 10.36 9.41 12.59
C ASN A 502 9.86 9.89 11.24
N LEU A 503 10.56 10.88 10.69
CA LEU A 503 10.25 11.50 9.39
C LEU A 503 10.53 10.60 8.18
N LEU A 504 11.02 9.36 8.41
CA LEU A 504 11.74 8.59 7.42
C LEU A 504 11.00 7.41 6.81
N ARG A 505 9.89 6.97 7.40
CA ARG A 505 9.23 5.72 7.01
C ARG A 505 8.60 5.76 5.62
N GLU A 506 8.55 6.92 4.96
CA GLU A 506 7.84 7.05 3.69
C GLU A 506 8.79 7.63 2.64
N GLY A 507 8.92 6.94 1.52
CA GLY A 507 9.82 7.20 0.39
C GLY A 507 9.69 8.56 -0.29
N LEU A 508 9.50 9.64 0.48
CA LEU A 508 9.29 11.00 -0.02
C LEU A 508 10.59 11.61 -0.55
N ASP A 509 10.48 12.13 -1.74
CA ASP A 509 11.54 12.83 -2.44
C ASP A 509 11.43 14.34 -2.17
N LEU A 510 12.37 14.88 -1.39
CA LEU A 510 12.40 16.27 -0.96
C LEU A 510 13.69 16.96 -1.42
N PRO A 511 13.82 17.32 -2.70
CA PRO A 511 15.03 17.94 -3.22
C PRO A 511 15.30 19.34 -2.64
N GLU A 512 14.30 19.98 -2.06
CA GLU A 512 14.40 21.30 -1.42
C GLU A 512 15.07 21.25 -0.03
N VAL A 513 15.18 20.04 0.57
CA VAL A 513 15.79 19.86 1.89
C VAL A 513 17.31 19.86 1.76
N SER A 514 17.94 20.86 2.36
CA SER A 514 19.42 21.01 2.41
C SER A 514 20.00 20.67 3.79
N LEU A 515 19.23 20.79 4.86
CA LEU A 515 19.68 20.50 6.22
C LEU A 515 18.84 19.42 6.88
N VAL A 516 19.52 18.44 7.46
CA VAL A 516 18.95 17.47 8.37
C VAL A 516 19.61 17.60 9.73
N ALA A 517 18.85 17.96 10.76
CA ALA A 517 19.32 18.05 12.14
C ALA A 517 18.79 16.89 12.98
N ILE A 518 19.66 16.18 13.65
CA ILE A 518 19.33 15.03 14.51
C ILE A 518 19.69 15.38 15.94
N LEU A 519 18.69 15.67 16.75
CA LEU A 519 18.87 15.97 18.18
C LEU A 519 19.11 14.68 18.97
N ASP A 520 19.96 14.76 20.00
CA ASP A 520 20.28 13.62 20.86
C ASP A 520 20.71 12.38 20.06
N ALA A 521 21.63 12.56 19.12
CA ALA A 521 22.06 11.48 18.21
C ALA A 521 22.85 10.38 18.92
N ASP A 522 23.38 10.64 20.12
CA ASP A 522 24.10 9.67 20.96
C ASP A 522 23.19 8.79 21.83
N LYS A 523 21.88 9.03 21.82
CA LYS A 523 20.93 8.17 22.55
C LYS A 523 20.60 6.93 21.71
N GLU A 524 21.50 5.94 21.73
CA GLU A 524 21.33 4.71 20.97
C GLU A 524 19.98 4.02 21.23
N GLY A 525 19.37 3.56 20.16
CA GLY A 525 18.05 2.90 20.15
C GLY A 525 17.51 2.76 18.75
N PHE A 526 16.26 2.34 18.63
CA PHE A 526 15.61 2.08 17.34
C PHE A 526 15.67 3.28 16.38
N LEU A 527 15.57 4.52 16.90
CA LEU A 527 15.58 5.75 16.10
C LEU A 527 16.98 6.31 15.83
N ARG A 528 18.00 5.81 16.49
CA ARG A 528 19.39 6.31 16.44
C ARG A 528 20.40 5.19 16.13
N ASN A 529 19.92 4.07 15.57
CA ASN A 529 20.80 3.05 15.04
C ASN A 529 21.39 3.50 13.69
N HIS A 530 22.43 2.85 13.25
CA HIS A 530 23.13 3.12 12.01
C HIS A 530 22.18 3.26 10.79
N ARG A 531 21.23 2.34 10.60
CA ARG A 531 20.28 2.36 9.48
C ARG A 531 19.38 3.59 9.51
N SER A 532 18.81 3.89 10.68
CA SER A 532 17.95 5.07 10.86
C SER A 532 18.72 6.38 10.62
N LEU A 533 19.94 6.48 11.13
CA LEU A 533 20.80 7.65 10.90
C LEU A 533 21.12 7.82 9.41
N THR A 534 21.56 6.75 8.73
CA THR A 534 21.89 6.79 7.30
C THR A 534 20.70 7.20 6.44
N GLN A 535 19.51 6.70 6.73
CA GLN A 535 18.29 7.08 6.00
C GLN A 535 17.87 8.53 6.24
N THR A 536 18.00 9.00 7.50
CA THR A 536 17.69 10.38 7.86
C THR A 536 18.61 11.34 7.14
N ILE A 537 19.89 11.12 7.25
CA ILE A 537 20.94 11.92 6.61
C ILE A 537 20.77 11.92 5.09
N GLY A 538 20.45 10.77 4.51
CA GLY A 538 20.20 10.60 3.08
C GLY A 538 19.07 11.48 2.51
N ARG A 539 18.19 12.07 3.33
CA ARG A 539 17.16 13.01 2.87
C ARG A 539 17.75 14.31 2.33
N ALA A 540 18.89 14.76 2.84
CA ALA A 540 19.61 15.93 2.32
C ALA A 540 20.50 15.61 1.09
N ALA A 541 20.62 14.35 0.68
CA ALA A 541 21.51 13.95 -0.43
C ALA A 541 21.02 14.35 -1.83
N ARG A 542 19.85 14.98 -1.95
CA ARG A 542 19.29 15.47 -3.21
C ARG A 542 19.47 16.97 -3.43
N ASN A 543 20.01 17.66 -2.44
CA ASN A 543 20.33 19.08 -2.51
C ASN A 543 21.84 19.27 -2.72
N LEU A 544 22.20 20.28 -3.50
CA LEU A 544 23.63 20.65 -3.73
C LEU A 544 24.34 21.05 -2.43
N ASN A 545 23.59 21.71 -1.54
CA ASN A 545 24.09 22.21 -0.24
C ASN A 545 23.78 21.22 0.90
N GLY A 546 23.60 19.92 0.58
CA GLY A 546 23.24 18.90 1.54
C GLY A 546 24.19 18.83 2.74
N LYS A 547 23.63 19.01 3.96
CA LYS A 547 24.33 18.98 5.24
C LYS A 547 23.51 18.19 6.27
N ALA A 548 24.18 17.45 7.13
CA ALA A 548 23.56 16.81 8.28
C ALA A 548 24.31 17.21 9.56
N ILE A 549 23.59 17.54 10.62
CA ILE A 549 24.14 17.86 11.93
C ILE A 549 23.64 16.82 12.93
N LEU A 550 24.57 16.14 13.58
CA LEU A 550 24.34 15.22 14.68
C LEU A 550 24.67 15.92 15.99
N TYR A 551 23.67 16.29 16.78
CA TYR A 551 23.89 16.82 18.12
C TYR A 551 24.12 15.69 19.10
N ALA A 552 25.32 15.59 19.64
CA ALA A 552 25.76 14.49 20.48
C ALA A 552 26.93 14.89 21.39
N ASP A 553 26.93 14.40 22.62
CA ASP A 553 28.05 14.61 23.57
C ASP A 553 29.07 13.46 23.50
N LYS A 554 28.63 12.30 22.94
CA LYS A 554 29.48 11.11 22.78
C LYS A 554 29.34 10.54 21.39
N MET A 555 30.47 10.12 20.79
CA MET A 555 30.44 9.37 19.55
C MET A 555 30.03 7.92 19.83
N THR A 556 28.94 7.47 19.18
CA THR A 556 28.48 6.08 19.30
C THR A 556 28.95 5.22 18.12
N GLY A 557 28.92 3.90 18.26
CA GLY A 557 29.28 3.00 17.16
C GLY A 557 28.39 3.17 15.93
N SER A 558 27.10 3.43 16.14
CA SER A 558 26.12 3.70 15.08
C SER A 558 26.44 5.00 14.33
N MET A 559 26.81 6.06 15.04
CA MET A 559 27.21 7.34 14.43
C MET A 559 28.49 7.17 13.63
N GLN A 560 29.53 6.55 14.21
CA GLN A 560 30.82 6.36 13.55
C GLN A 560 30.64 5.59 12.24
N LYS A 561 29.93 4.47 12.27
CA LYS A 561 29.65 3.68 11.08
C LYS A 561 28.91 4.47 10.00
N THR A 562 27.92 5.30 10.40
CA THR A 562 27.17 6.17 9.47
C THR A 562 28.07 7.21 8.82
N ILE A 563 28.95 7.84 9.58
CA ILE A 563 29.92 8.84 9.09
C ILE A 563 30.89 8.19 8.10
N ASP A 564 31.47 7.05 8.46
CA ASP A 564 32.43 6.33 7.64
C ASP A 564 31.83 5.91 6.30
N GLU A 565 30.61 5.32 6.32
CA GLU A 565 29.91 4.95 5.08
C GLU A 565 29.54 6.16 4.22
N THR A 566 29.07 7.25 4.82
CA THR A 566 28.72 8.46 4.09
C THR A 566 29.95 9.09 3.44
N ASN A 567 31.08 9.12 4.15
CA ASN A 567 32.34 9.62 3.62
C ASN A 567 32.87 8.71 2.48
N TYR A 568 32.78 7.40 2.61
CA TYR A 568 33.12 6.46 1.54
C TYR A 568 32.29 6.74 0.27
N ARG A 569 30.96 6.82 0.41
CA ARG A 569 30.03 7.11 -0.71
C ARG A 569 30.36 8.46 -1.35
N ARG A 570 30.61 9.47 -0.54
CA ARG A 570 30.97 10.82 -0.98
C ARG A 570 32.26 10.82 -1.77
N THR A 571 33.29 10.15 -1.28
CA THR A 571 34.61 10.04 -1.95
C THR A 571 34.48 9.32 -3.29
N LYS A 572 33.75 8.19 -3.33
CA LYS A 572 33.50 7.44 -4.58
C LYS A 572 32.77 8.30 -5.61
N GLN A 573 31.76 9.08 -5.20
CA GLN A 573 31.05 10.00 -6.10
C GLN A 573 31.93 11.15 -6.61
N ILE A 574 32.75 11.74 -5.75
CA ILE A 574 33.68 12.82 -6.15
C ILE A 574 34.68 12.31 -7.20
N ASN A 575 35.30 11.14 -6.98
CA ASN A 575 36.22 10.53 -7.94
C ASN A 575 35.54 10.29 -9.30
N PHE A 576 34.32 9.70 -9.27
CA PHE A 576 33.55 9.47 -10.49
C PHE A 576 33.23 10.80 -11.22
N ASN A 577 32.79 11.82 -10.49
CA ASN A 577 32.51 13.15 -11.08
C ASN A 577 33.76 13.75 -11.73
N THR A 578 34.91 13.64 -11.07
CA THR A 578 36.19 14.18 -11.58
C THR A 578 36.63 13.44 -12.82
N GLU A 579 36.61 12.09 -12.82
CA GLU A 579 37.00 11.26 -13.96
C GLU A 579 36.10 11.47 -15.20
N ASN A 580 34.84 11.74 -14.98
CA ASN A 580 33.84 11.89 -16.06
C ASN A 580 33.49 13.36 -16.37
N ASN A 581 34.16 14.34 -15.74
CA ASN A 581 33.89 15.77 -15.88
C ASN A 581 32.41 16.14 -15.61
N ILE A 582 31.80 15.53 -14.58
CA ILE A 582 30.42 15.76 -14.21
C ILE A 582 30.35 16.87 -13.16
N THR A 583 29.58 17.91 -13.45
CA THR A 583 29.23 18.94 -12.46
C THR A 583 27.90 18.51 -11.80
N PRO A 584 27.87 18.46 -10.44
CA PRO A 584 26.63 18.15 -9.74
C PRO A 584 25.49 19.08 -10.15
N GLN A 585 24.31 18.51 -10.46
CA GLN A 585 23.16 19.29 -10.88
C GLN A 585 21.98 19.03 -9.95
N ALA A 586 21.30 20.10 -9.54
CA ALA A 586 20.08 20.00 -8.76
C ALA A 586 18.97 19.30 -9.57
N LEU A 587 18.21 18.47 -8.90
CA LEU A 587 17.03 17.83 -9.50
C LEU A 587 15.89 18.86 -9.58
N ASN A 588 15.72 19.52 -10.72
CA ASN A 588 14.54 20.36 -10.99
C ASN A 588 13.31 19.50 -11.31
N LYS A 589 12.79 18.80 -10.33
CA LYS A 589 11.44 18.19 -10.47
C LYS A 589 10.41 19.29 -10.25
N LYS A 590 9.69 19.65 -11.31
CA LYS A 590 8.49 20.53 -11.19
C LYS A 590 7.58 19.95 -10.11
N ILE A 591 7.16 20.80 -9.16
CA ILE A 591 6.28 20.45 -8.05
C ILE A 591 5.00 19.74 -8.52
N ASP A 592 4.55 20.04 -9.75
CA ASP A 592 3.31 19.54 -10.34
C ASP A 592 3.38 18.12 -10.95
N SER A 593 4.56 17.49 -11.09
CA SER A 593 4.66 16.36 -12.03
C SER A 593 4.63 14.97 -11.46
N ALA A 594 4.86 14.76 -10.16
CA ALA A 594 4.95 13.42 -9.60
C ALA A 594 3.71 12.98 -8.78
N PHE A 595 3.02 13.92 -8.12
CA PHE A 595 1.86 13.61 -7.28
C PHE A 595 0.54 14.06 -7.89
N THR A 596 0.50 15.16 -8.65
CA THR A 596 -0.74 15.72 -9.22
C THR A 596 -1.14 15.11 -10.57
N LYS A 597 -0.28 14.36 -11.24
CA LYS A 597 -0.57 13.66 -12.51
C LYS A 597 -0.69 12.15 -12.40
N ASN A 598 -0.62 11.58 -11.20
CA ASN A 598 -0.95 10.19 -11.02
C ASN A 598 -2.44 10.09 -10.70
N PRO A 599 -3.30 9.60 -11.63
CA PRO A 599 -4.74 9.49 -11.41
C PRO A 599 -5.07 8.72 -10.13
N LEU A 600 -4.21 7.78 -9.70
CA LEU A 600 -4.38 6.99 -8.49
C LEU A 600 -4.16 7.81 -7.21
N VAL A 601 -3.16 8.69 -7.21
CA VAL A 601 -2.90 9.58 -6.05
C VAL A 601 -3.92 10.71 -6.01
N GLU A 602 -4.31 11.25 -7.16
CA GLU A 602 -5.34 12.27 -7.29
C GLU A 602 -6.73 11.72 -6.92
N TYR A 603 -7.01 10.47 -7.27
CA TYR A 603 -8.23 9.77 -6.90
C TYR A 603 -8.26 9.44 -5.39
N GLU A 604 -7.17 8.94 -4.81
CA GLU A 604 -7.03 8.75 -3.36
C GLU A 604 -7.16 10.08 -2.59
N LEU A 605 -6.61 11.18 -3.11
CA LEU A 605 -6.75 12.53 -2.56
C LEU A 605 -8.17 13.09 -2.72
N GLY A 606 -8.81 12.88 -3.86
CA GLY A 606 -10.15 13.43 -4.17
C GLY A 606 -11.28 12.76 -3.39
N HIS A 607 -11.24 11.46 -3.22
CA HIS A 607 -12.27 10.71 -2.49
C HIS A 607 -12.16 10.85 -0.97
N THR A 608 -10.96 10.97 -0.42
CA THR A 608 -10.79 11.12 1.03
C THR A 608 -11.18 12.53 1.53
N LEU A 609 -11.12 13.55 0.68
CA LEU A 609 -11.68 14.87 1.00
C LEU A 609 -13.21 14.88 1.16
N SER A 610 -13.92 13.91 0.56
CA SER A 610 -15.38 13.77 0.72
C SER A 610 -15.80 12.90 1.91
N VAL A 611 -14.91 12.06 2.45
CA VAL A 611 -15.17 11.13 3.57
C VAL A 611 -14.66 11.66 4.92
N ALA A 612 -13.72 12.61 4.93
CA ALA A 612 -13.16 13.21 6.15
C ALA A 612 -14.12 14.17 6.92
N ALA A 613 -15.42 14.18 6.58
CA ALA A 613 -16.43 15.03 7.21
C ALA A 613 -17.54 14.26 7.95
N GLU A 614 -17.31 12.98 8.33
CA GLU A 614 -18.21 12.35 9.29
C GLU A 614 -17.69 12.55 10.71
N PRO A 615 -18.52 13.12 11.61
CA PRO A 615 -18.06 13.56 12.92
C PRO A 615 -17.85 12.38 13.87
N GLU A 616 -16.82 12.47 14.71
CA GLU A 616 -16.55 11.62 15.88
C GLU A 616 -17.76 11.40 16.83
N THR A 617 -18.88 12.00 16.51
CA THR A 617 -20.09 12.06 17.32
C THR A 617 -21.10 10.95 17.06
N ALA A 618 -20.94 10.12 16.03
CA ALA A 618 -21.90 9.07 15.68
C ALA A 618 -22.01 7.93 16.74
N TYR A 619 -21.10 7.90 17.71
CA TYR A 619 -21.04 6.85 18.75
C TYR A 619 -21.01 7.38 20.19
N MET A 620 -21.31 8.67 20.40
CA MET A 620 -21.36 9.23 21.75
C MET A 620 -22.69 8.93 22.41
N SER A 621 -22.66 8.57 23.69
CA SER A 621 -23.89 8.46 24.48
C SER A 621 -24.59 9.82 24.55
N LYS A 622 -25.92 9.85 24.72
CA LYS A 622 -26.70 11.09 24.86
C LYS A 622 -26.10 12.05 25.91
N THR A 623 -25.62 11.50 26.99
CA THR A 623 -24.96 12.24 28.09
C THR A 623 -23.62 12.84 27.69
N ASP A 624 -22.85 12.17 26.85
CA ASP A 624 -21.56 12.65 26.35
C ASP A 624 -21.75 13.71 25.26
N LEU A 625 -22.77 13.53 24.41
CA LEU A 625 -23.16 14.54 23.41
C LEU A 625 -23.61 15.84 24.06
N GLU A 626 -24.44 15.78 25.11
CA GLU A 626 -24.88 16.96 25.90
C GLU A 626 -23.69 17.64 26.57
N LYS A 627 -22.72 16.88 27.06
CA LYS A 627 -21.50 17.40 27.67
C LYS A 627 -20.63 18.12 26.62
N LEU A 628 -20.43 17.53 25.46
CA LEU A 628 -19.68 18.15 24.39
C LEU A 628 -20.34 19.42 23.84
N ILE A 629 -21.67 19.45 23.71
CA ILE A 629 -22.42 20.64 23.32
C ILE A 629 -22.20 21.76 24.36
N ARG A 630 -22.20 21.43 25.64
CA ARG A 630 -21.98 22.39 26.72
C ARG A 630 -20.56 22.97 26.72
N GLU A 631 -19.55 22.13 26.44
CA GLU A 631 -18.16 22.54 26.31
C GLU A 631 -17.94 23.43 25.07
N LYS A 632 -18.49 23.05 23.90
CA LYS A 632 -18.42 23.86 22.68
C LYS A 632 -19.15 25.19 22.83
N ARG A 633 -20.28 25.25 23.59
CA ARG A 633 -20.99 26.51 23.89
C ARG A 633 -20.15 27.46 24.73
N LYS A 634 -19.43 26.94 25.74
CA LYS A 634 -18.49 27.74 26.52
C LYS A 634 -17.34 28.30 25.70
N SER A 635 -16.81 27.47 24.79
CA SER A 635 -15.75 27.88 23.86
C SER A 635 -16.22 28.94 22.87
N MET A 636 -17.45 28.80 22.35
CA MET A 636 -18.09 29.78 21.47
C MET A 636 -18.28 31.15 22.18
N GLU A 637 -18.78 31.14 23.44
CA GLU A 637 -18.95 32.35 24.25
C GLU A 637 -17.60 33.00 24.56
N LYS A 638 -16.55 32.21 24.77
CA LYS A 638 -15.19 32.71 24.98
C LYS A 638 -14.64 33.35 23.69
N ALA A 639 -14.75 32.69 22.55
CA ALA A 639 -14.34 33.25 21.26
C ALA A 639 -15.09 34.55 20.92
N ALA A 640 -16.39 34.60 21.19
CA ALA A 640 -17.18 35.83 21.02
C ALA A 640 -16.72 36.99 21.93
N LYS A 641 -16.32 36.72 23.19
CA LYS A 641 -15.75 37.71 24.08
C LYS A 641 -14.37 38.19 23.64
N GLU A 642 -13.60 37.34 23.02
CA GLU A 642 -12.27 37.63 22.46
C GLU A 642 -12.36 38.28 21.06
N LEU A 643 -13.58 38.57 20.56
CA LEU A 643 -13.89 39.16 19.26
C LEU A 643 -13.45 38.30 18.05
N ASP A 644 -13.19 37.00 18.27
CA ASP A 644 -12.94 36.03 17.19
C ASP A 644 -14.28 35.51 16.64
N PHE A 645 -14.91 36.33 15.80
CA PHE A 645 -16.22 36.04 15.24
C PHE A 645 -16.19 34.87 14.23
N MET A 646 -15.04 34.58 13.61
CA MET A 646 -14.91 33.44 12.70
C MET A 646 -14.92 32.11 13.46
N GLN A 647 -14.19 32.03 14.55
CA GLN A 647 -14.18 30.86 15.43
C GLN A 647 -15.51 30.69 16.17
N ALA A 648 -16.12 31.77 16.59
CA ALA A 648 -17.45 31.74 17.21
C ALA A 648 -18.54 31.24 16.26
N ALA A 649 -18.51 31.66 14.98
CA ALA A 649 -19.44 31.19 13.95
C ALA A 649 -19.25 29.68 13.66
N LYS A 650 -18.01 29.20 13.53
CA LYS A 650 -17.70 27.78 13.30
C LYS A 650 -18.19 26.90 14.47
N LEU A 651 -17.95 27.33 15.72
CA LEU A 651 -18.41 26.62 16.91
C LEU A 651 -19.93 26.61 17.04
N ARG A 652 -20.63 27.68 16.61
CA ARG A 652 -22.09 27.74 16.54
C ARG A 652 -22.64 26.70 15.55
N ASP A 653 -22.04 26.62 14.38
CA ASP A 653 -22.48 25.70 13.33
C ASP A 653 -22.21 24.23 13.74
N ASP A 654 -21.09 23.96 14.42
CA ASP A 654 -20.81 22.67 15.06
C ASP A 654 -21.85 22.30 16.13
N ILE A 655 -22.21 23.25 17.02
CA ILE A 655 -23.25 23.02 18.05
C ILE A 655 -24.58 22.68 17.41
N LYS A 656 -24.94 23.34 16.31
CA LYS A 656 -26.19 23.06 15.57
C LYS A 656 -26.21 21.65 15.02
N LYS A 657 -25.12 21.18 14.41
CA LYS A 657 -24.97 19.81 13.90
C LYS A 657 -25.05 18.77 15.02
N LEU A 658 -24.44 19.05 16.18
CA LEU A 658 -24.51 18.17 17.35
C LEU A 658 -25.92 18.12 17.98
N GLN A 659 -26.68 19.21 17.92
CA GLN A 659 -28.07 19.27 18.39
C GLN A 659 -29.02 18.51 17.46
N GLU A 660 -28.75 18.48 16.15
CA GLU A 660 -29.51 17.70 15.16
C GLU A 660 -29.31 16.19 15.33
N GLN A 661 -28.23 15.76 16.00
CA GLN A 661 -27.94 14.36 16.35
C GLN A 661 -28.53 13.92 17.71
N LEU A 662 -29.09 14.81 18.48
CA LEU A 662 -29.84 14.45 19.70
C LEU A 662 -31.25 13.98 19.30
N PRO A 663 -31.68 12.77 19.70
CA PRO A 663 -32.98 12.22 19.36
C PRO A 663 -34.12 13.01 20.01
#